data_48be1a980b1f10eaf00fdbfe83d439c4
#
_entry.id   48be1a980b1f10eaf00fdbfe83d439c4
#
_cell.length_a   1.000
_cell.length_b   1.000
_cell.length_c   1.000
_cell.angle_alpha   90.00
_cell.angle_beta   90.00
_cell.angle_gamma   90.00
#
_symmetry.space_group_name_H-M   'P 1'
#
loop_
_entity.id
_entity.type
_entity.pdbx_description
1 polymer ?
#
loop_
_entity_poly.entity_id
_entity_poly.type
_entity_poly.pdbx_seq_one_letter_code
_entity_poly.pdbx_strand_id
1 'polypeptide(L)'
;YDQLTNPKLTSINKEAPRSTFTSYATEEDAIVNDRTNGASRLSLNGKWKFNYVENFADRPTDFMNVRTEVNRWPDINVPGNWELQGFGTPIYVNQPYEFCSKGYEPYWDKPNPPYVPKDWNPTGTYRRDFVVGNDWDGKEIFLSADGVRGAAFYYMNGKFVGMSKDAKTPARFNVTAMVKKGKNMIAIQVHRFSDANYLECQDFWRISGIERDIYLYATPKIHIADFKVETPLDPYYKDGILQLKVKLTNESDIKSPYVVSYRLLDDQDQQVTQSSTRVEGDQNEVEFTKKTLRGVKHWTAETPNLYTLVISLKRTNGEVIEATSCKVGFRTIEIKDKQLLVNGVPILIKGVNVHEHNEYTGHYVPEDLMIKDFELWKKYNVNTVRTCHYPQQERFYELCDQYGMYVIDEANIESHGMGYNLNVGGTLGNNPLFMNAHLDRTMNMYERDKNHPSVIIWSLGNEAGNGLNFYVTYNTLKMLDSRPIQYERAGLEWNTDIYCPMYSSPQSIEKYAQNKEMTRPLILCEYAHAMGNSLGNFQDYWDVIEKYPILQGGCIWDWVDQGFAAKTSDGRKYWNYGGDYGDTGTPSDGNFCINGVVYPDRSIKPQTIEMGKVYQNIKFIKFDPQTCTVQIRNDFSFTDLNKYDFHYVVRDHGKEIYKGQMDNINAAPGK
;
A
#
# COMPACT_ATOMS: atom_id res chain seq x y z
N TYR A 1 6.43 -19.84 -21.94
CA TYR A 1 7.66 -19.15 -21.59
C TYR A 1 7.71 -17.74 -22.19
N ASP A 2 7.32 -17.57 -23.47
CA ASP A 2 7.36 -16.27 -24.15
C ASP A 2 6.53 -15.19 -23.44
N GLN A 3 5.43 -15.58 -22.79
CA GLN A 3 4.63 -14.67 -21.97
C GLN A 3 5.34 -14.27 -20.67
N LEU A 4 6.23 -15.12 -20.15
CA LEU A 4 7.03 -14.86 -18.95
C LEU A 4 8.22 -13.94 -19.19
N THR A 5 8.60 -13.70 -20.44
CA THR A 5 9.80 -12.96 -20.84
C THR A 5 9.50 -11.80 -21.80
N ASN A 6 8.29 -11.26 -21.73
CA ASN A 6 7.85 -10.14 -22.55
C ASN A 6 7.36 -8.96 -21.69
N PRO A 7 8.22 -7.99 -21.34
CA PRO A 7 7.85 -6.85 -20.51
C PRO A 7 6.79 -5.91 -21.12
N LYS A 8 6.53 -6.01 -22.42
CA LYS A 8 5.45 -5.28 -23.06
C LYS A 8 4.07 -5.86 -22.74
N LEU A 9 4.02 -7.13 -22.32
CA LEU A 9 2.82 -7.85 -21.94
C LEU A 9 2.73 -7.90 -20.40
N THR A 10 2.04 -6.95 -19.81
CA THR A 10 1.88 -6.86 -18.34
C THR A 10 0.74 -7.74 -17.83
N SER A 11 -0.28 -7.96 -18.65
CA SER A 11 -1.45 -8.79 -18.34
C SER A 11 -2.17 -9.26 -19.63
N ILE A 12 -3.07 -10.25 -19.49
CA ILE A 12 -3.99 -10.69 -20.55
C ILE A 12 -5.40 -10.69 -19.96
N ASN A 13 -6.35 -10.06 -20.65
CA ASN A 13 -7.77 -9.98 -20.26
C ASN A 13 -8.04 -9.36 -18.89
N LYS A 14 -7.07 -8.68 -18.29
CA LYS A 14 -7.25 -7.97 -17.03
C LYS A 14 -8.11 -6.73 -17.26
N GLU A 15 -9.12 -6.54 -16.41
CA GLU A 15 -9.90 -5.31 -16.37
C GLU A 15 -9.02 -4.10 -16.08
N ALA A 16 -9.43 -2.91 -16.54
CA ALA A 16 -8.76 -1.67 -16.20
C ALA A 16 -8.69 -1.48 -14.67
N PRO A 17 -7.58 -0.94 -14.14
CA PRO A 17 -7.50 -0.63 -12.72
C PRO A 17 -8.55 0.42 -12.34
N ARG A 18 -9.11 0.30 -11.14
CA ARG A 18 -10.15 1.19 -10.61
C ARG A 18 -9.95 1.43 -9.12
N SER A 19 -10.61 2.45 -8.61
CA SER A 19 -10.62 2.76 -7.17
C SER A 19 -11.20 1.61 -6.34
N THR A 20 -10.78 1.56 -5.09
CA THR A 20 -11.28 0.57 -4.14
C THR A 20 -12.70 0.91 -3.73
N PHE A 21 -13.64 0.03 -4.03
CA PHE A 21 -15.02 0.09 -3.54
C PHE A 21 -15.72 -1.26 -3.70
N THR A 22 -16.82 -1.42 -2.98
CA THR A 22 -17.67 -2.62 -3.02
C THR A 22 -19.06 -2.24 -3.51
N SER A 23 -19.66 -3.09 -4.35
CA SER A 23 -21.01 -2.94 -4.87
C SER A 23 -22.03 -3.54 -3.92
N TYR A 24 -23.11 -2.80 -3.65
CA TYR A 24 -24.22 -3.20 -2.80
C TYR A 24 -25.55 -3.01 -3.53
N ALA A 25 -26.58 -3.76 -3.09
CA ALA A 25 -27.92 -3.65 -3.64
C ALA A 25 -28.72 -2.46 -3.07
N THR A 26 -28.33 -1.95 -1.89
CA THR A 26 -29.02 -0.86 -1.19
C THR A 26 -28.02 0.23 -0.74
N GLU A 27 -28.54 1.45 -0.53
CA GLU A 27 -27.73 2.54 0.03
C GLU A 27 -27.38 2.27 1.50
N GLU A 28 -28.26 1.62 2.26
CA GLU A 28 -28.04 1.26 3.66
C GLU A 28 -26.86 0.31 3.82
N ASP A 29 -26.80 -0.75 2.99
CA ASP A 29 -25.65 -1.68 2.99
C ASP A 29 -24.36 -0.97 2.56
N ALA A 30 -24.45 -0.05 1.59
CA ALA A 30 -23.29 0.73 1.16
C ALA A 30 -22.79 1.67 2.27
N ILE A 31 -23.65 2.24 3.10
CA ILE A 31 -23.26 3.09 4.25
C ILE A 31 -22.54 2.25 5.30
N VAL A 32 -23.06 1.07 5.63
CA VAL A 32 -22.41 0.12 6.56
C VAL A 32 -21.06 -0.35 6.00
N ASN A 33 -21.00 -0.58 4.67
CA ASN A 33 -19.81 -1.02 3.92
C ASN A 33 -19.16 -2.30 4.50
N ASP A 34 -20.00 -3.25 4.94
CA ASP A 34 -19.53 -4.57 5.36
C ASP A 34 -19.35 -5.47 4.14
N ARG A 35 -18.09 -5.74 3.79
CA ARG A 35 -17.73 -6.56 2.63
C ARG A 35 -18.07 -8.04 2.79
N THR A 36 -18.35 -8.48 4.02
CA THR A 36 -18.69 -9.88 4.33
C THR A 36 -20.19 -10.13 4.30
N ASN A 37 -20.98 -9.09 4.60
CA ASN A 37 -22.44 -9.15 4.61
C ASN A 37 -23.02 -8.04 3.72
N GLY A 38 -24.08 -8.34 2.99
CA GLY A 38 -24.75 -7.38 2.11
C GLY A 38 -24.09 -7.20 0.73
N ALA A 39 -22.79 -7.51 0.59
CA ALA A 39 -22.11 -7.46 -0.68
C ALA A 39 -22.35 -8.71 -1.52
N SER A 40 -22.50 -8.55 -2.84
CA SER A 40 -22.49 -9.68 -3.78
C SER A 40 -21.04 -10.19 -3.96
N ARG A 41 -20.49 -10.82 -2.91
CA ARG A 41 -19.09 -11.29 -2.87
C ARG A 41 -19.02 -12.73 -2.34
N LEU A 42 -18.20 -13.55 -2.99
CA LEU A 42 -17.91 -14.93 -2.59
C LEU A 42 -16.40 -15.09 -2.39
N SER A 43 -15.97 -15.24 -1.14
CA SER A 43 -14.57 -15.48 -0.82
C SER A 43 -14.11 -16.84 -1.33
N LEU A 44 -12.94 -16.87 -1.95
CA LEU A 44 -12.23 -18.07 -2.33
C LEU A 44 -11.00 -18.33 -1.45
N ASN A 45 -10.85 -17.57 -0.36
CA ASN A 45 -9.83 -17.82 0.67
C ASN A 45 -10.06 -19.16 1.35
N GLY A 46 -9.01 -19.73 1.92
CA GLY A 46 -9.04 -20.98 2.66
C GLY A 46 -8.21 -22.07 2.00
N LYS A 47 -8.63 -23.33 2.11
CA LYS A 47 -7.87 -24.47 1.60
C LYS A 47 -8.08 -24.68 0.11
N TRP A 48 -6.97 -24.89 -0.61
CA TRP A 48 -6.91 -25.25 -2.03
C TRP A 48 -6.10 -26.52 -2.20
N LYS A 49 -6.38 -27.30 -3.24
CA LYS A 49 -5.47 -28.33 -3.70
C LYS A 49 -4.29 -27.70 -4.41
N PHE A 50 -3.09 -28.20 -4.14
CA PHE A 50 -1.85 -27.56 -4.58
C PHE A 50 -0.85 -28.58 -5.12
N ASN A 51 -0.23 -28.27 -6.24
CA ASN A 51 0.88 -29.02 -6.80
C ASN A 51 2.07 -28.08 -6.96
N TYR A 52 3.24 -28.49 -6.46
CA TYR A 52 4.47 -27.75 -6.55
C TYR A 52 5.50 -28.55 -7.35
N VAL A 53 6.19 -27.85 -8.26
CA VAL A 53 7.33 -28.38 -8.99
C VAL A 53 8.42 -27.32 -9.06
N GLU A 54 9.69 -27.73 -9.07
CA GLU A 54 10.82 -26.80 -9.15
C GLU A 54 11.14 -26.37 -10.58
N ASN A 55 10.91 -27.27 -11.56
CA ASN A 55 11.21 -27.01 -12.96
C ASN A 55 9.95 -26.67 -13.73
N PHE A 56 10.04 -25.67 -14.59
CA PHE A 56 8.94 -25.28 -15.47
C PHE A 56 8.44 -26.44 -16.35
N ALA A 57 9.36 -27.32 -16.78
CA ALA A 57 9.02 -28.46 -17.65
C ALA A 57 8.12 -29.49 -16.97
N ASP A 58 8.23 -29.64 -15.65
CA ASP A 58 7.54 -30.68 -14.86
C ASP A 58 6.12 -30.25 -14.40
N ARG A 59 5.72 -29.00 -14.72
CA ARG A 59 4.42 -28.49 -14.30
C ARG A 59 3.26 -29.27 -14.91
N PRO A 60 2.16 -29.45 -14.16
CA PRO A 60 0.94 -30.00 -14.74
C PRO A 60 0.46 -29.15 -15.94
N THR A 61 0.13 -29.80 -17.05
CA THR A 61 -0.36 -29.15 -18.28
C THR A 61 -1.84 -29.33 -18.53
N ASP A 62 -2.47 -30.24 -17.79
CA ASP A 62 -3.90 -30.57 -17.86
C ASP A 62 -4.71 -30.15 -16.61
N PHE A 63 -4.07 -29.42 -15.71
CA PHE A 63 -4.62 -28.99 -14.42
C PHE A 63 -5.92 -28.20 -14.51
N MET A 64 -6.14 -27.50 -15.63
CA MET A 64 -7.36 -26.73 -15.88
C MET A 64 -8.55 -27.61 -16.29
N ASN A 65 -8.31 -28.84 -16.71
CA ASN A 65 -9.39 -29.74 -17.12
C ASN A 65 -10.19 -30.19 -15.88
N VAL A 66 -11.51 -29.99 -15.91
CA VAL A 66 -12.42 -30.34 -14.80
C VAL A 66 -12.43 -31.83 -14.46
N ARG A 67 -12.01 -32.70 -15.41
CA ARG A 67 -11.94 -34.16 -15.20
C ARG A 67 -10.61 -34.61 -14.62
N THR A 68 -9.57 -33.78 -14.60
CA THR A 68 -8.28 -34.14 -14.00
C THR A 68 -8.42 -34.28 -12.51
N GLU A 69 -8.08 -35.47 -12.02
CA GLU A 69 -8.14 -35.78 -10.60
C GLU A 69 -6.98 -35.16 -9.84
N VAL A 70 -7.31 -34.34 -8.84
CA VAL A 70 -6.34 -33.65 -7.98
C VAL A 70 -6.49 -33.99 -6.50
N ASN A 71 -7.28 -35.00 -6.18
CA ASN A 71 -7.58 -35.41 -4.80
C ASN A 71 -6.32 -35.79 -4.00
N ARG A 72 -5.29 -36.28 -4.70
CA ARG A 72 -3.99 -36.63 -4.11
C ARG A 72 -3.05 -35.45 -3.90
N TRP A 73 -3.37 -34.27 -4.46
CA TRP A 73 -2.57 -33.10 -4.20
C TRP A 73 -2.73 -32.67 -2.73
N PRO A 74 -1.65 -32.26 -2.07
CA PRO A 74 -1.75 -31.69 -0.72
C PRO A 74 -2.62 -30.44 -0.70
N ASP A 75 -3.02 -30.04 0.48
CA ASP A 75 -3.73 -28.79 0.71
C ASP A 75 -2.73 -27.66 0.98
N ILE A 76 -3.09 -26.44 0.53
CA ILE A 76 -2.41 -25.20 0.85
C ILE A 76 -3.42 -24.17 1.33
N ASN A 77 -3.02 -23.29 2.24
CA ASN A 77 -3.85 -22.19 2.70
C ASN A 77 -3.65 -20.95 1.80
N VAL A 78 -4.74 -20.30 1.44
CA VAL A 78 -4.79 -19.05 0.67
C VAL A 78 -5.60 -18.03 1.47
N PRO A 79 -5.10 -16.79 1.68
CA PRO A 79 -3.77 -16.27 1.32
C PRO A 79 -2.61 -16.92 2.09
N GLY A 80 -1.42 -16.88 1.48
CA GLY A 80 -0.18 -17.33 2.11
C GLY A 80 0.88 -17.68 1.07
N ASN A 81 2.14 -17.61 1.48
CA ASN A 81 3.27 -17.98 0.64
C ASN A 81 3.52 -19.48 0.74
N TRP A 82 3.81 -20.12 -0.39
CA TRP A 82 3.96 -21.58 -0.42
C TRP A 82 5.24 -22.06 0.26
N GLU A 83 6.31 -21.24 0.27
CA GLU A 83 7.57 -21.59 0.91
C GLU A 83 7.43 -21.73 2.43
N LEU A 84 6.51 -20.96 3.05
CA LEU A 84 6.22 -21.07 4.48
C LEU A 84 5.23 -22.21 4.81
N GLN A 85 4.73 -22.88 3.80
CA GLN A 85 3.83 -24.03 3.93
C GLN A 85 4.48 -25.36 3.50
N GLY A 86 5.83 -25.36 3.37
CA GLY A 86 6.61 -26.56 3.08
C GLY A 86 6.85 -26.86 1.60
N PHE A 87 6.67 -25.89 0.71
CA PHE A 87 6.88 -26.04 -0.72
C PHE A 87 7.96 -25.09 -1.23
N GLY A 88 9.15 -25.63 -1.56
CA GLY A 88 10.28 -24.84 -1.98
C GLY A 88 11.02 -24.16 -0.81
N THR A 89 11.89 -23.24 -1.14
CA THR A 89 12.81 -22.60 -0.17
C THR A 89 12.59 -21.08 -0.14
N PRO A 90 12.32 -20.49 1.06
CA PRO A 90 12.39 -19.05 1.23
C PRO A 90 13.83 -18.57 0.99
N ILE A 91 13.98 -17.51 0.18
CA ILE A 91 15.26 -16.88 -0.10
C ILE A 91 15.19 -15.44 0.39
N TYR A 92 16.18 -15.02 1.18
CA TYR A 92 16.33 -13.63 1.54
C TYR A 92 17.63 -13.07 0.94
N VAL A 93 17.47 -12.15 0.02
CA VAL A 93 18.54 -11.32 -0.52
C VAL A 93 18.07 -9.88 -0.64
N ASN A 94 18.94 -8.92 -0.35
CA ASN A 94 18.68 -7.49 -0.50
C ASN A 94 18.74 -7.11 -1.99
N GLN A 95 19.95 -6.96 -2.51
CA GLN A 95 20.18 -6.42 -3.84
C GLN A 95 20.04 -7.44 -4.98
N PRO A 96 20.60 -8.66 -4.91
CA PRO A 96 20.56 -9.58 -6.03
C PRO A 96 19.13 -10.04 -6.35
N TYR A 97 18.91 -10.42 -7.61
CA TYR A 97 17.71 -11.22 -7.93
C TYR A 97 17.89 -12.62 -7.33
N GLU A 98 16.84 -13.20 -6.78
CA GLU A 98 16.87 -14.48 -6.09
C GLU A 98 17.34 -15.66 -6.99
N PHE A 99 17.26 -15.50 -8.32
CA PHE A 99 17.78 -16.48 -9.28
C PHE A 99 19.20 -16.18 -9.74
N CYS A 100 19.89 -15.23 -9.11
CA CYS A 100 21.27 -14.89 -9.41
C CYS A 100 22.17 -15.14 -8.21
N SER A 101 23.13 -16.07 -8.37
CA SER A 101 24.15 -16.34 -7.36
C SER A 101 25.38 -16.96 -8.03
N LYS A 102 26.46 -16.19 -8.13
CA LYS A 102 27.65 -16.57 -8.86
C LYS A 102 28.27 -17.87 -8.35
N GLY A 103 28.49 -18.81 -9.29
CA GLY A 103 29.16 -20.06 -8.99
C GLY A 103 28.29 -21.13 -8.35
N TYR A 104 26.98 -20.95 -8.26
CA TYR A 104 26.06 -21.94 -7.72
C TYR A 104 24.97 -22.30 -8.74
N GLU A 105 24.83 -23.58 -9.04
CA GLU A 105 23.70 -24.10 -9.81
C GLU A 105 22.49 -24.30 -8.88
N PRO A 106 21.26 -24.03 -9.33
CA PRO A 106 20.82 -23.65 -10.68
C PRO A 106 20.81 -22.14 -10.94
N TYR A 107 21.47 -21.35 -10.11
CA TYR A 107 21.47 -19.89 -10.17
C TYR A 107 22.32 -19.36 -11.32
N TRP A 108 21.89 -18.21 -11.88
CA TRP A 108 22.66 -17.51 -12.89
C TRP A 108 23.76 -16.64 -12.25
N ASP A 109 24.87 -16.44 -12.96
CA ASP A 109 25.94 -15.58 -12.49
C ASP A 109 25.57 -14.08 -12.49
N LYS A 110 24.66 -13.69 -13.37
CA LYS A 110 24.22 -12.30 -13.53
C LYS A 110 22.84 -12.21 -14.15
N PRO A 111 22.12 -11.08 -13.92
CA PRO A 111 20.81 -10.84 -14.56
C PRO A 111 20.93 -10.73 -16.08
N ASN A 112 19.90 -11.20 -16.78
CA ASN A 112 19.78 -11.13 -18.24
C ASN A 112 18.35 -10.74 -18.67
N PRO A 113 17.84 -9.52 -18.29
CA PRO A 113 16.47 -9.13 -18.61
C PRO A 113 16.22 -9.05 -20.13
N PRO A 114 15.05 -9.49 -20.62
CA PRO A 114 13.87 -9.90 -19.84
C PRO A 114 13.81 -11.39 -19.50
N TYR A 115 14.87 -12.15 -19.75
CA TYR A 115 14.89 -13.60 -19.58
C TYR A 115 15.04 -13.99 -18.11
N VAL A 116 14.43 -15.13 -17.75
CA VAL A 116 14.52 -15.76 -16.43
C VAL A 116 14.91 -17.24 -16.60
N PRO A 117 15.39 -17.93 -15.55
CA PRO A 117 15.70 -19.35 -15.65
C PRO A 117 14.51 -20.15 -16.18
N LYS A 118 14.77 -21.08 -17.08
CA LYS A 118 13.75 -21.97 -17.64
C LYS A 118 13.79 -23.35 -17.00
N ASP A 119 14.99 -23.84 -16.75
CA ASP A 119 15.21 -25.18 -16.20
C ASP A 119 14.92 -25.20 -14.69
N TRP A 120 15.11 -24.07 -14.00
CA TRP A 120 14.72 -23.86 -12.62
C TRP A 120 13.79 -22.65 -12.51
N ASN A 121 12.49 -22.90 -12.53
CA ASN A 121 11.46 -21.88 -12.31
C ASN A 121 10.31 -22.51 -11.53
N PRO A 122 10.35 -22.43 -10.19
CA PRO A 122 9.33 -23.03 -9.34
C PRO A 122 7.93 -22.61 -9.74
N THR A 123 7.06 -23.60 -9.82
CA THR A 123 5.69 -23.40 -10.28
C THR A 123 4.70 -24.03 -9.30
N GLY A 124 3.80 -23.22 -8.79
CA GLY A 124 2.68 -23.62 -7.95
C GLY A 124 1.37 -23.68 -8.76
N THR A 125 0.69 -24.80 -8.69
CA THR A 125 -0.60 -25.03 -9.36
C THR A 125 -1.68 -25.24 -8.34
N TYR A 126 -2.68 -24.38 -8.34
CA TYR A 126 -3.78 -24.33 -7.39
C TYR A 126 -5.08 -24.79 -8.03
N ARG A 127 -5.91 -25.53 -7.28
CA ARG A 127 -7.28 -25.90 -7.70
C ARG A 127 -8.25 -25.80 -6.53
N ARG A 128 -9.44 -25.25 -6.83
CA ARG A 128 -10.55 -25.20 -5.87
C ARG A 128 -11.90 -25.32 -6.56
N ASP A 129 -12.78 -26.12 -5.97
CA ASP A 129 -14.19 -26.15 -6.29
C ASP A 129 -14.95 -25.14 -5.41
N PHE A 130 -15.98 -24.50 -5.97
CA PHE A 130 -16.85 -23.58 -5.26
C PHE A 130 -18.27 -23.60 -5.84
N VAL A 131 -19.22 -23.00 -5.14
CA VAL A 131 -20.63 -23.00 -5.53
C VAL A 131 -21.12 -21.56 -5.65
N VAL A 132 -21.79 -21.25 -6.75
CA VAL A 132 -22.46 -19.97 -6.99
C VAL A 132 -23.98 -20.16 -6.84
N GLY A 133 -24.61 -19.25 -6.06
CA GLY A 133 -26.04 -19.27 -5.78
C GLY A 133 -26.88 -18.68 -6.93
N ASN A 134 -28.20 -18.65 -6.72
CA ASN A 134 -29.17 -18.12 -7.68
C ASN A 134 -29.23 -16.58 -7.67
N ASP A 135 -28.78 -15.96 -6.61
CA ASP A 135 -28.77 -14.51 -6.40
C ASP A 135 -27.86 -13.76 -7.37
N TRP A 136 -27.03 -14.49 -8.12
CA TRP A 136 -26.16 -13.93 -9.15
C TRP A 136 -26.68 -14.12 -10.59
N ASP A 137 -27.86 -14.72 -10.75
CA ASP A 137 -28.46 -14.90 -12.07
C ASP A 137 -28.69 -13.54 -12.75
N GLY A 138 -28.21 -13.40 -13.99
CA GLY A 138 -28.35 -12.18 -14.79
C GLY A 138 -27.38 -11.03 -14.43
N LYS A 139 -26.47 -11.26 -13.50
CA LYS A 139 -25.41 -10.28 -13.12
C LYS A 139 -24.13 -10.49 -13.94
N GLU A 140 -23.28 -9.46 -13.95
CA GLU A 140 -21.89 -9.58 -14.34
C GLU A 140 -21.08 -10.15 -13.18
N ILE A 141 -20.18 -11.10 -13.46
CA ILE A 141 -19.38 -11.78 -12.44
C ILE A 141 -17.90 -11.55 -12.73
N PHE A 142 -17.18 -11.10 -11.70
CA PHE A 142 -15.76 -10.82 -11.79
C PHE A 142 -14.97 -11.67 -10.80
N LEU A 143 -13.79 -12.13 -11.23
CA LEU A 143 -12.77 -12.67 -10.36
C LEU A 143 -11.83 -11.54 -9.95
N SER A 144 -11.52 -11.40 -8.67
CA SER A 144 -10.45 -10.55 -8.15
C SER A 144 -9.41 -11.40 -7.43
N ALA A 145 -8.14 -11.22 -7.79
CA ALA A 145 -6.98 -11.70 -7.04
C ALA A 145 -6.18 -10.47 -6.63
N ASP A 146 -6.21 -10.12 -5.35
CA ASP A 146 -5.75 -8.82 -4.87
C ASP A 146 -4.22 -8.71 -4.73
N GLY A 147 -3.52 -9.86 -4.79
CA GLY A 147 -2.07 -9.92 -4.84
C GLY A 147 -1.57 -11.35 -5.04
N VAL A 148 -0.83 -11.57 -6.12
CA VAL A 148 -0.21 -12.86 -6.43
C VAL A 148 1.25 -12.64 -6.81
N ARG A 149 2.16 -13.13 -5.99
CA ARG A 149 3.60 -13.07 -6.24
C ARG A 149 4.01 -14.14 -7.23
N GLY A 150 4.46 -13.69 -8.42
CA GLY A 150 4.78 -14.50 -9.58
C GLY A 150 3.87 -14.19 -10.76
N ALA A 151 4.16 -14.76 -11.94
CA ALA A 151 3.28 -14.66 -13.09
C ALA A 151 2.15 -15.68 -12.97
N ALA A 152 0.92 -15.21 -12.83
CA ALA A 152 -0.27 -16.03 -12.56
C ALA A 152 -1.17 -16.18 -13.79
N PHE A 153 -1.53 -17.41 -14.11
CA PHE A 153 -2.44 -17.79 -15.18
C PHE A 153 -3.73 -18.38 -14.58
N TYR A 154 -4.86 -17.78 -14.92
CA TYR A 154 -6.17 -18.08 -14.34
C TYR A 154 -7.05 -18.85 -15.30
N TYR A 155 -7.76 -19.85 -14.78
CA TYR A 155 -8.70 -20.70 -15.53
C TYR A 155 -9.99 -20.89 -14.73
N MET A 156 -11.13 -20.83 -15.42
CA MET A 156 -12.45 -21.04 -14.83
C MET A 156 -13.20 -22.13 -15.64
N ASN A 157 -13.56 -23.23 -14.96
CA ASN A 157 -14.26 -24.36 -15.60
C ASN A 157 -13.57 -24.89 -16.87
N GLY A 158 -12.23 -24.93 -16.88
CA GLY A 158 -11.42 -25.39 -18.00
C GLY A 158 -11.10 -24.34 -19.06
N LYS A 159 -11.66 -23.12 -18.96
CA LYS A 159 -11.43 -22.03 -19.92
C LYS A 159 -10.38 -21.06 -19.38
N PHE A 160 -9.50 -20.61 -20.25
CA PHE A 160 -8.53 -19.56 -19.91
C PHE A 160 -9.25 -18.24 -19.63
N VAL A 161 -8.97 -17.67 -18.45
CA VAL A 161 -9.50 -16.37 -18.00
C VAL A 161 -8.54 -15.24 -18.38
N GLY A 162 -7.29 -15.34 -17.94
CA GLY A 162 -6.31 -14.30 -18.16
C GLY A 162 -5.00 -14.55 -17.44
N MET A 163 -4.14 -13.54 -17.43
CA MET A 163 -2.82 -13.57 -16.81
C MET A 163 -2.49 -12.22 -16.17
N SER A 164 -1.75 -12.25 -15.05
CA SER A 164 -1.20 -11.04 -14.40
C SER A 164 0.24 -11.27 -13.94
N LYS A 165 0.98 -10.16 -13.79
CA LYS A 165 2.38 -10.16 -13.37
C LYS A 165 2.68 -9.21 -12.21
N ASP A 166 1.92 -8.13 -12.02
CA ASP A 166 2.09 -7.21 -10.88
C ASP A 166 1.61 -7.90 -9.59
N ALA A 167 2.51 -8.14 -8.66
CA ALA A 167 2.23 -8.90 -7.45
C ALA A 167 1.42 -8.13 -6.40
N LYS A 168 1.38 -6.80 -6.46
CA LYS A 168 0.95 -5.93 -5.35
C LYS A 168 -0.27 -5.07 -5.64
N THR A 169 -0.95 -5.33 -6.76
CA THR A 169 -2.23 -4.70 -7.09
C THR A 169 -3.23 -5.73 -7.61
N PRO A 170 -4.54 -5.50 -7.46
CA PRO A 170 -5.55 -6.46 -7.86
C PRO A 170 -5.54 -6.76 -9.36
N ALA A 171 -5.63 -8.04 -9.71
CA ALA A 171 -5.95 -8.52 -11.04
C ALA A 171 -7.43 -8.92 -11.08
N ARG A 172 -8.24 -8.17 -11.83
CA ARG A 172 -9.68 -8.40 -12.00
C ARG A 172 -9.98 -8.88 -13.40
N PHE A 173 -10.90 -9.83 -13.51
CA PHE A 173 -11.26 -10.44 -14.81
C PHE A 173 -12.77 -10.65 -14.85
N ASN A 174 -13.41 -10.29 -15.98
CA ASN A 174 -14.80 -10.66 -16.21
C ASN A 174 -14.90 -12.15 -16.54
N VAL A 175 -15.59 -12.90 -15.70
CA VAL A 175 -15.76 -14.34 -15.81
C VAL A 175 -17.22 -14.75 -16.04
N THR A 176 -18.10 -13.80 -16.35
CA THR A 176 -19.55 -13.98 -16.51
C THR A 176 -19.89 -15.15 -17.45
N ALA A 177 -19.23 -15.20 -18.61
CA ALA A 177 -19.47 -16.26 -19.60
C ALA A 177 -18.87 -17.65 -19.22
N MET A 178 -18.14 -17.72 -18.13
CA MET A 178 -17.40 -18.90 -17.70
C MET A 178 -17.97 -19.53 -16.42
N VAL A 179 -18.57 -18.71 -15.56
CA VAL A 179 -19.20 -19.14 -14.30
C VAL A 179 -20.61 -19.63 -14.57
N LYS A 180 -21.02 -20.66 -13.88
CA LYS A 180 -22.38 -21.20 -13.94
C LYS A 180 -22.97 -21.31 -12.54
N LYS A 181 -24.29 -21.31 -12.47
CA LYS A 181 -25.02 -21.66 -11.25
C LYS A 181 -24.64 -23.05 -10.74
N GLY A 182 -24.50 -23.18 -9.45
CA GLY A 182 -24.07 -24.42 -8.81
C GLY A 182 -22.55 -24.59 -8.80
N LYS A 183 -22.08 -25.79 -9.01
CA LYS A 183 -20.67 -26.16 -8.87
C LYS A 183 -19.80 -25.58 -10.00
N ASN A 184 -18.73 -24.94 -9.61
CA ASN A 184 -17.68 -24.39 -10.47
C ASN A 184 -16.30 -24.84 -9.97
N MET A 185 -15.29 -24.67 -10.84
CA MET A 185 -13.90 -24.95 -10.52
C MET A 185 -13.01 -23.82 -11.03
N ILE A 186 -12.14 -23.32 -10.16
CA ILE A 186 -11.06 -22.40 -10.49
C ILE A 186 -9.72 -23.13 -10.41
N ALA A 187 -8.85 -22.86 -11.39
CA ALA A 187 -7.47 -23.31 -11.38
C ALA A 187 -6.53 -22.14 -11.67
N ILE A 188 -5.43 -22.07 -10.93
CA ILE A 188 -4.42 -20.99 -11.10
C ILE A 188 -3.04 -21.64 -11.14
N GLN A 189 -2.23 -21.26 -12.13
CA GLN A 189 -0.84 -21.66 -12.18
C GLN A 189 0.05 -20.42 -12.05
N VAL A 190 0.93 -20.45 -11.06
CA VAL A 190 1.82 -19.33 -10.70
C VAL A 190 3.26 -19.77 -10.95
N HIS A 191 3.93 -19.05 -11.83
CA HIS A 191 5.38 -19.21 -12.07
C HIS A 191 6.14 -18.20 -11.23
N ARG A 192 7.10 -18.68 -10.43
CA ARG A 192 7.88 -17.82 -9.52
C ARG A 192 8.63 -16.73 -10.28
N PHE A 193 9.25 -17.07 -11.42
CA PHE A 193 10.07 -16.15 -12.18
C PHE A 193 9.44 -15.76 -13.52
N SER A 194 9.46 -14.45 -13.76
CA SER A 194 9.12 -13.83 -15.03
C SER A 194 9.92 -12.51 -15.18
N ASP A 195 9.76 -11.82 -16.29
CA ASP A 195 10.31 -10.47 -16.47
C ASP A 195 9.87 -9.47 -15.39
N ALA A 196 8.74 -9.72 -14.73
CA ALA A 196 8.26 -8.92 -13.61
C ALA A 196 9.21 -8.90 -12.40
N ASN A 197 9.95 -10.00 -12.15
CA ASN A 197 10.90 -10.07 -11.05
C ASN A 197 12.01 -9.02 -11.16
N TYR A 198 12.31 -8.56 -12.40
CA TYR A 198 13.30 -7.50 -12.59
C TYR A 198 12.86 -6.14 -12.07
N LEU A 199 11.54 -5.93 -11.89
CA LEU A 199 10.95 -4.73 -11.29
C LEU A 199 10.44 -4.98 -9.85
N GLU A 200 10.60 -6.19 -9.33
CA GLU A 200 10.18 -6.58 -7.99
C GLU A 200 11.35 -7.11 -7.16
N CYS A 201 12.45 -6.35 -7.19
CA CYS A 201 13.71 -6.67 -6.51
C CYS A 201 13.81 -6.02 -5.12
N GLN A 202 12.70 -5.95 -4.38
CA GLN A 202 12.65 -5.32 -3.07
C GLN A 202 13.51 -6.05 -2.05
N ASP A 203 14.02 -5.30 -1.06
CA ASP A 203 14.75 -5.83 0.10
C ASP A 203 13.78 -6.46 1.10
N PHE A 204 13.32 -7.65 0.78
CA PHE A 204 12.44 -8.47 1.61
C PHE A 204 12.55 -9.95 1.22
N TRP A 205 11.87 -10.83 1.93
CA TRP A 205 11.85 -12.25 1.57
C TRP A 205 11.33 -12.48 0.16
N ARG A 206 12.03 -13.30 -0.61
CA ARG A 206 11.66 -13.74 -1.95
C ARG A 206 10.82 -15.01 -1.82
N ILE A 207 9.53 -14.82 -1.63
CA ILE A 207 8.53 -15.88 -1.43
C ILE A 207 7.35 -15.64 -2.38
N SER A 208 6.58 -16.69 -2.65
CA SER A 208 5.67 -16.71 -3.80
C SER A 208 4.27 -17.20 -3.42
N GLY A 209 3.31 -17.02 -4.30
CA GLY A 209 1.96 -17.52 -4.16
C GLY A 209 0.90 -16.45 -4.07
N ILE A 210 -0.30 -16.85 -3.65
CA ILE A 210 -1.45 -15.94 -3.51
C ILE A 210 -1.34 -15.27 -2.13
N GLU A 211 -0.84 -14.03 -2.11
CA GLU A 211 -0.46 -13.29 -0.89
C GLU A 211 -1.62 -12.51 -0.27
N ARG A 212 -2.66 -12.23 -1.03
CA ARG A 212 -3.81 -11.42 -0.61
C ARG A 212 -5.11 -12.14 -0.97
N ASP A 213 -6.22 -11.51 -0.62
CA ASP A 213 -7.55 -12.07 -0.86
C ASP A 213 -7.80 -12.45 -2.32
N ILE A 214 -8.53 -13.55 -2.50
CA ILE A 214 -9.08 -13.95 -3.78
C ILE A 214 -10.57 -14.22 -3.62
N TYR A 215 -11.38 -13.66 -4.52
CA TYR A 215 -12.83 -13.74 -4.44
C TYR A 215 -13.51 -13.49 -5.79
N LEU A 216 -14.76 -13.92 -5.87
CA LEU A 216 -15.68 -13.48 -6.91
C LEU A 216 -16.57 -12.37 -6.36
N TYR A 217 -16.96 -11.43 -7.22
CA TYR A 217 -18.03 -10.48 -6.93
C TYR A 217 -18.96 -10.33 -8.13
N ALA A 218 -20.20 -9.94 -7.85
CA ALA A 218 -21.21 -9.78 -8.88
C ALA A 218 -21.79 -8.37 -8.85
N THR A 219 -22.00 -7.80 -10.03
CA THR A 219 -22.61 -6.48 -10.24
C THR A 219 -23.81 -6.60 -11.16
N PRO A 220 -24.75 -5.64 -11.14
CA PRO A 220 -25.73 -5.52 -12.22
C PRO A 220 -25.04 -5.34 -13.58
N LYS A 221 -25.70 -5.66 -14.66
CA LYS A 221 -25.17 -5.47 -16.03
C LYS A 221 -24.88 -4.02 -16.35
N ILE A 222 -25.67 -3.10 -15.81
CA ILE A 222 -25.30 -1.70 -15.72
C ILE A 222 -24.82 -1.43 -14.31
N HIS A 223 -23.60 -0.92 -14.16
CA HIS A 223 -22.98 -0.72 -12.84
C HIS A 223 -21.98 0.43 -12.84
N ILE A 224 -21.59 0.84 -11.65
CA ILE A 224 -20.51 1.79 -11.42
C ILE A 224 -19.19 1.08 -11.70
N ALA A 225 -18.50 1.53 -12.75
CA ALA A 225 -17.21 0.95 -13.13
C ALA A 225 -16.05 1.53 -12.31
N ASP A 226 -16.09 2.84 -12.04
CA ASP A 226 -15.08 3.56 -11.28
C ASP A 226 -15.63 4.93 -10.84
N PHE A 227 -14.98 5.57 -9.89
CA PHE A 227 -15.21 6.97 -9.59
C PHE A 227 -13.94 7.65 -9.07
N LYS A 228 -13.88 8.97 -9.25
CA LYS A 228 -12.86 9.84 -8.66
C LYS A 228 -13.54 10.91 -7.83
N VAL A 229 -13.15 11.01 -6.57
CA VAL A 229 -13.60 12.06 -5.66
C VAL A 229 -12.42 12.90 -5.20
N GLU A 230 -12.56 14.21 -5.31
CA GLU A 230 -11.55 15.17 -4.84
C GLU A 230 -12.25 16.13 -3.87
N THR A 231 -11.62 16.35 -2.73
CA THR A 231 -12.16 17.14 -1.63
C THR A 231 -11.14 18.18 -1.13
N PRO A 232 -10.59 19.04 -2.03
CA PRO A 232 -9.72 20.12 -1.60
C PRO A 232 -10.48 21.15 -0.76
N LEU A 233 -9.73 21.97 -0.03
CA LEU A 233 -10.24 23.16 0.61
C LEU A 233 -10.20 24.35 -0.38
N ASP A 234 -10.95 25.39 -0.05
CA ASP A 234 -10.87 26.65 -0.75
C ASP A 234 -9.48 27.33 -0.56
N PRO A 235 -9.15 28.41 -1.31
CA PRO A 235 -7.85 29.07 -1.19
C PRO A 235 -7.53 29.66 0.21
N TYR A 236 -8.54 29.75 1.07
CA TYR A 236 -8.39 30.22 2.47
C TYR A 236 -8.32 29.07 3.47
N TYR A 237 -8.29 27.80 2.99
CA TYR A 237 -8.28 26.57 3.79
C TYR A 237 -9.43 26.50 4.81
N LYS A 238 -10.61 26.96 4.43
CA LYS A 238 -11.77 27.05 5.32
C LYS A 238 -12.92 26.18 4.88
N ASP A 239 -13.38 26.34 3.65
CA ASP A 239 -14.53 25.63 3.10
C ASP A 239 -14.08 24.47 2.21
N GLY A 240 -14.84 23.38 2.22
CA GLY A 240 -14.54 22.21 1.39
C GLY A 240 -15.14 22.34 -0.01
N ILE A 241 -14.45 21.77 -0.99
CA ILE A 241 -14.92 21.70 -2.38
C ILE A 241 -15.07 20.23 -2.76
N LEU A 242 -16.30 19.75 -2.92
CA LEU A 242 -16.57 18.39 -3.39
C LEU A 242 -16.60 18.36 -4.92
N GLN A 243 -15.77 17.49 -5.50
CA GLN A 243 -15.73 17.19 -6.93
C GLN A 243 -15.90 15.69 -7.10
N LEU A 244 -16.83 15.25 -7.92
CA LEU A 244 -17.12 13.84 -8.13
C LEU A 244 -17.32 13.55 -9.61
N LYS A 245 -16.59 12.53 -10.09
CA LYS A 245 -16.73 11.97 -11.42
C LYS A 245 -17.00 10.46 -11.30
N VAL A 246 -18.01 9.97 -11.98
CA VAL A 246 -18.43 8.56 -11.93
C VAL A 246 -18.39 7.98 -13.33
N LYS A 247 -17.77 6.82 -13.48
CA LYS A 247 -17.78 6.04 -14.72
C LYS A 247 -18.77 4.88 -14.59
N LEU A 248 -19.49 4.61 -15.65
CA LEU A 248 -20.47 3.54 -15.75
C LEU A 248 -20.06 2.54 -16.83
N THR A 249 -20.38 1.28 -16.59
CA THR A 249 -20.36 0.24 -17.61
C THR A 249 -21.79 -0.27 -17.83
N ASN A 250 -22.19 -0.44 -19.09
CA ASN A 250 -23.48 -0.96 -19.47
C ASN A 250 -23.32 -2.11 -20.45
N GLU A 251 -23.31 -3.34 -19.95
CA GLU A 251 -23.27 -4.59 -20.72
C GLU A 251 -24.68 -5.05 -21.17
N SER A 252 -25.67 -4.20 -20.98
CA SER A 252 -27.04 -4.47 -21.41
C SER A 252 -27.35 -3.74 -22.74
N ASP A 253 -28.16 -4.36 -23.58
CA ASP A 253 -28.70 -3.71 -24.80
C ASP A 253 -29.78 -2.64 -24.48
N ILE A 254 -30.06 -2.41 -23.21
CA ILE A 254 -31.10 -1.49 -22.75
C ILE A 254 -30.56 -0.05 -22.78
N LYS A 255 -31.10 0.77 -23.64
CA LYS A 255 -30.78 2.20 -23.76
C LYS A 255 -31.70 3.09 -22.90
N SER A 256 -32.34 2.55 -21.87
CA SER A 256 -33.19 3.35 -20.97
C SER A 256 -32.34 4.34 -20.17
N PRO A 257 -32.86 5.54 -19.90
CA PRO A 257 -32.14 6.48 -19.05
C PRO A 257 -32.10 6.00 -17.60
N TYR A 258 -31.04 6.38 -16.91
CA TYR A 258 -30.81 6.10 -15.50
C TYR A 258 -30.59 7.40 -14.71
N VAL A 259 -30.49 7.29 -13.40
CA VAL A 259 -30.13 8.40 -12.52
C VAL A 259 -28.91 7.99 -11.71
N VAL A 260 -27.86 8.78 -11.80
CA VAL A 260 -26.71 8.69 -10.87
C VAL A 260 -26.90 9.76 -9.82
N SER A 261 -26.80 9.38 -8.55
CA SER A 261 -26.92 10.30 -7.42
C SER A 261 -25.80 10.09 -6.42
N TYR A 262 -25.52 11.14 -5.64
CA TYR A 262 -24.67 10.98 -4.46
C TYR A 262 -25.32 11.66 -3.25
N ARG A 263 -24.97 11.16 -2.06
CA ARG A 263 -25.19 11.78 -0.76
C ARG A 263 -23.86 11.83 0.00
N LEU A 264 -23.59 12.96 0.63
CA LEU A 264 -22.47 13.10 1.55
C LEU A 264 -23.03 13.16 2.97
N LEU A 265 -22.56 12.27 3.83
CA LEU A 265 -22.95 12.14 5.23
C LEU A 265 -21.79 12.52 6.14
N ASP A 266 -22.08 13.15 7.27
CA ASP A 266 -21.08 13.44 8.30
C ASP A 266 -20.78 12.23 9.21
N ASP A 267 -19.99 12.45 10.26
CA ASP A 267 -19.62 11.44 11.25
C ASP A 267 -20.77 10.93 12.14
N GLN A 268 -21.98 11.52 12.00
CA GLN A 268 -23.21 11.11 12.68
C GLN A 268 -24.28 10.63 11.68
N ASP A 269 -23.85 10.29 10.45
CA ASP A 269 -24.70 9.88 9.33
C ASP A 269 -25.76 10.92 8.93
N GLN A 270 -25.55 12.22 9.31
CA GLN A 270 -26.44 13.29 8.88
C GLN A 270 -26.04 13.76 7.48
N GLN A 271 -27.06 13.97 6.63
CA GLN A 271 -26.83 14.41 5.26
C GLN A 271 -26.33 15.85 5.20
N VAL A 272 -25.12 16.04 4.68
CA VAL A 272 -24.50 17.35 4.45
C VAL A 272 -24.92 17.93 3.11
N THR A 273 -24.91 17.12 2.06
CA THR A 273 -25.33 17.51 0.71
C THR A 273 -25.71 16.30 -0.12
N GLN A 274 -26.44 16.55 -1.21
CA GLN A 274 -26.76 15.54 -2.22
C GLN A 274 -26.88 16.18 -3.60
N SER A 275 -26.77 15.36 -4.63
CA SER A 275 -27.10 15.73 -6.01
C SER A 275 -27.45 14.50 -6.82
N SER A 276 -28.16 14.72 -7.93
CA SER A 276 -28.49 13.67 -8.87
C SER A 276 -28.47 14.20 -10.31
N THR A 277 -28.17 13.33 -11.25
CA THR A 277 -28.14 13.63 -12.68
C THR A 277 -28.75 12.48 -13.45
N ARG A 278 -29.60 12.81 -14.42
CA ARG A 278 -30.14 11.84 -15.38
C ARG A 278 -29.04 11.54 -16.42
N VAL A 279 -28.89 10.29 -16.74
CA VAL A 279 -27.89 9.75 -17.67
C VAL A 279 -28.62 8.99 -18.78
N GLU A 280 -28.32 9.30 -20.02
CA GLU A 280 -28.87 8.55 -21.15
C GLU A 280 -28.13 7.20 -21.29
N GLY A 281 -28.79 6.20 -21.86
CA GLY A 281 -28.32 4.81 -21.83
C GLY A 281 -26.99 4.51 -22.53
N ASP A 282 -26.47 5.42 -23.33
CA ASP A 282 -25.17 5.34 -23.99
C ASP A 282 -24.07 6.19 -23.32
N GLN A 283 -24.45 6.98 -22.34
CA GLN A 283 -23.50 7.79 -21.57
C GLN A 283 -22.79 6.93 -20.52
N ASN A 284 -21.46 6.91 -20.55
CA ASN A 284 -20.64 6.09 -19.66
C ASN A 284 -19.88 6.89 -18.60
N GLU A 285 -20.10 8.20 -18.52
CA GLU A 285 -19.42 9.07 -17.56
C GLU A 285 -20.31 10.22 -17.12
N VAL A 286 -20.25 10.53 -15.84
CA VAL A 286 -20.97 11.64 -15.20
C VAL A 286 -19.98 12.47 -14.39
N GLU A 287 -19.92 13.76 -14.66
CA GLU A 287 -19.20 14.72 -13.83
C GLU A 287 -20.23 15.65 -13.12
N PHE A 288 -20.22 15.62 -11.81
CA PHE A 288 -21.11 16.47 -11.01
C PHE A 288 -20.54 17.89 -10.91
N THR A 289 -21.43 18.87 -10.91
CA THR A 289 -21.04 20.26 -10.65
C THR A 289 -20.36 20.38 -9.29
N LYS A 290 -19.22 21.05 -9.24
CA LYS A 290 -18.46 21.30 -8.02
C LYS A 290 -19.35 21.94 -6.95
N LYS A 291 -19.23 21.44 -5.71
CA LYS A 291 -20.03 21.89 -4.58
C LYS A 291 -19.15 22.45 -3.48
N THR A 292 -19.33 23.74 -3.16
CA THR A 292 -18.66 24.34 -1.98
C THR A 292 -19.49 24.05 -0.73
N LEU A 293 -18.86 23.54 0.30
CA LEU A 293 -19.44 23.15 1.58
C LEU A 293 -18.79 23.97 2.70
N ARG A 294 -19.60 24.78 3.36
CA ARG A 294 -19.11 25.68 4.41
C ARG A 294 -18.87 24.94 5.72
N GLY A 295 -17.74 25.29 6.37
CA GLY A 295 -17.44 24.83 7.73
C GLY A 295 -17.26 23.33 7.86
N VAL A 296 -16.72 22.66 6.84
CA VAL A 296 -16.39 21.24 6.92
C VAL A 296 -15.31 20.98 7.95
N LYS A 297 -15.36 19.82 8.61
CA LYS A 297 -14.27 19.34 9.45
C LYS A 297 -13.15 18.85 8.53
N HIS A 298 -11.92 19.37 8.72
CA HIS A 298 -10.78 19.02 7.90
C HIS A 298 -10.20 17.67 8.31
N TRP A 299 -9.62 16.97 7.33
CA TRP A 299 -8.84 15.78 7.57
C TRP A 299 -7.37 16.12 7.73
N THR A 300 -6.75 15.64 8.80
CA THR A 300 -5.30 15.64 9.03
C THR A 300 -4.91 14.34 9.76
N ALA A 301 -3.61 14.00 9.83
CA ALA A 301 -3.17 12.88 10.64
C ALA A 301 -3.43 13.06 12.15
N GLU A 302 -3.57 14.31 12.62
CA GLU A 302 -3.90 14.63 14.01
C GLU A 302 -5.41 14.61 14.28
N THR A 303 -6.21 14.99 13.27
CA THR A 303 -7.68 15.07 13.34
C THR A 303 -8.28 14.46 12.10
N PRO A 304 -8.38 13.12 12.02
CA PRO A 304 -8.79 12.41 10.80
C PRO A 304 -10.31 12.42 10.62
N ASN A 305 -10.88 13.60 10.43
CA ASN A 305 -12.30 13.74 10.22
C ASN A 305 -12.71 13.21 8.85
N LEU A 306 -13.63 12.26 8.83
CA LEU A 306 -14.11 11.61 7.61
C LEU A 306 -15.60 11.81 7.43
N TYR A 307 -16.01 11.93 6.17
CA TYR A 307 -17.38 11.91 5.70
C TYR A 307 -17.62 10.61 4.93
N THR A 308 -18.88 10.19 4.83
CA THR A 308 -19.26 9.05 4.00
C THR A 308 -19.88 9.57 2.71
N LEU A 309 -19.24 9.30 1.58
CA LEU A 309 -19.80 9.55 0.26
C LEU A 309 -20.51 8.28 -0.20
N VAL A 310 -21.82 8.37 -0.43
CA VAL A 310 -22.65 7.29 -0.98
C VAL A 310 -22.97 7.64 -2.43
N ILE A 311 -22.68 6.74 -3.35
CA ILE A 311 -22.97 6.88 -4.78
C ILE A 311 -23.97 5.81 -5.17
N SER A 312 -25.05 6.19 -5.86
CA SER A 312 -26.12 5.27 -6.24
C SER A 312 -26.45 5.40 -7.71
N LEU A 313 -26.63 4.26 -8.35
CA LEU A 313 -27.20 4.13 -9.68
C LEU A 313 -28.65 3.68 -9.54
N LYS A 314 -29.61 4.42 -10.11
CA LYS A 314 -31.05 4.22 -9.95
C LYS A 314 -31.76 4.15 -11.29
N ARG A 315 -32.88 3.46 -11.32
CA ARG A 315 -33.86 3.62 -12.40
C ARG A 315 -34.54 4.98 -12.27
N THR A 316 -35.19 5.43 -13.35
CA THR A 316 -35.93 6.71 -13.34
C THR A 316 -37.14 6.74 -12.42
N ASN A 317 -37.64 5.59 -11.97
CA ASN A 317 -38.66 5.45 -10.95
C ASN A 317 -38.14 5.56 -9.50
N GLY A 318 -36.81 5.71 -9.32
CA GLY A 318 -36.15 5.81 -8.01
C GLY A 318 -35.62 4.48 -7.43
N GLU A 319 -35.91 3.37 -8.06
CA GLU A 319 -35.40 2.06 -7.64
C GLU A 319 -33.86 2.01 -7.72
N VAL A 320 -33.19 1.63 -6.63
CA VAL A 320 -31.73 1.46 -6.58
C VAL A 320 -31.35 0.20 -7.36
N ILE A 321 -30.46 0.37 -8.33
CA ILE A 321 -29.83 -0.73 -9.08
C ILE A 321 -28.56 -1.17 -8.38
N GLU A 322 -27.76 -0.19 -7.95
CA GLU A 322 -26.48 -0.39 -7.28
C GLU A 322 -26.17 0.82 -6.41
N ALA A 323 -25.54 0.57 -5.28
CA ALA A 323 -24.95 1.60 -4.43
C ALA A 323 -23.53 1.21 -4.01
N THR A 324 -22.72 2.21 -3.76
CA THR A 324 -21.39 2.05 -3.16
C THR A 324 -21.10 3.23 -2.26
N SER A 325 -20.07 3.10 -1.42
CA SER A 325 -19.57 4.21 -0.61
C SER A 325 -18.07 4.22 -0.49
N CYS A 326 -17.54 5.39 -0.13
CA CYS A 326 -16.18 5.53 0.37
C CYS A 326 -16.11 6.59 1.46
N LYS A 327 -15.08 6.54 2.28
CA LYS A 327 -14.75 7.62 3.20
C LYS A 327 -13.98 8.71 2.47
N VAL A 328 -14.34 9.97 2.72
CA VAL A 328 -13.66 11.13 2.15
C VAL A 328 -13.23 12.09 3.25
N GLY A 329 -12.07 12.72 3.06
CA GLY A 329 -11.52 13.71 3.99
C GLY A 329 -11.21 15.02 3.26
N PHE A 330 -11.72 16.14 3.77
CA PHE A 330 -11.45 17.45 3.19
C PHE A 330 -10.07 17.92 3.60
N ARG A 331 -9.17 18.00 2.64
CA ARG A 331 -7.78 18.48 2.82
C ARG A 331 -7.20 18.98 1.51
N THR A 332 -6.22 19.85 1.63
CA THR A 332 -5.36 20.31 0.52
C THR A 332 -3.92 19.95 0.82
N ILE A 333 -3.25 19.32 -0.15
CA ILE A 333 -1.83 18.99 -0.09
C ILE A 333 -1.12 19.77 -1.17
N GLU A 334 -0.07 20.50 -0.79
CA GLU A 334 0.68 21.32 -1.73
C GLU A 334 2.13 21.53 -1.28
N ILE A 335 2.99 21.88 -2.21
CA ILE A 335 4.34 22.40 -1.92
C ILE A 335 4.31 23.90 -2.15
N LYS A 336 4.63 24.67 -1.11
CA LYS A 336 4.68 26.11 -1.15
C LYS A 336 5.79 26.61 -0.26
N ASP A 337 6.50 27.65 -0.73
CA ASP A 337 7.61 28.28 0.02
C ASP A 337 8.67 27.25 0.48
N LYS A 338 8.98 26.29 -0.41
CA LYS A 338 9.95 25.19 -0.20
C LYS A 338 9.52 24.16 0.87
N GLN A 339 8.24 24.09 1.21
CA GLN A 339 7.70 23.20 2.23
C GLN A 339 6.49 22.43 1.71
N LEU A 340 6.34 21.20 2.18
CA LEU A 340 5.12 20.41 2.06
C LEU A 340 4.11 20.89 3.09
N LEU A 341 2.92 21.26 2.63
CA LEU A 341 1.84 21.76 3.46
C LEU A 341 0.63 20.83 3.40
N VAL A 342 -0.03 20.66 4.54
CA VAL A 342 -1.37 20.12 4.66
C VAL A 342 -2.28 21.21 5.17
N ASN A 343 -3.34 21.54 4.41
CA ASN A 343 -4.29 22.61 4.78
C ASN A 343 -3.60 23.94 5.05
N GLY A 344 -2.59 24.29 4.26
CA GLY A 344 -1.82 25.52 4.40
C GLY A 344 -0.80 25.55 5.54
N VAL A 345 -0.63 24.46 6.29
CA VAL A 345 0.30 24.35 7.42
C VAL A 345 1.44 23.40 7.08
N PRO A 346 2.71 23.82 7.26
CA PRO A 346 3.85 22.91 7.12
C PRO A 346 3.78 21.75 8.13
N ILE A 347 4.06 20.56 7.66
CA ILE A 347 4.09 19.36 8.52
C ILE A 347 5.49 18.77 8.59
N LEU A 348 5.76 18.02 9.65
CA LEU A 348 6.94 17.18 9.76
C LEU A 348 6.57 15.70 9.56
N ILE A 349 7.32 15.03 8.71
CA ILE A 349 7.19 13.60 8.44
C ILE A 349 7.91 12.82 9.54
N LYS A 350 7.15 12.25 10.45
CA LYS A 350 7.60 11.36 11.51
C LYS A 350 7.25 9.94 11.10
N GLY A 351 8.01 9.43 10.14
CA GLY A 351 7.64 8.28 9.34
C GLY A 351 8.41 7.00 9.66
N VAL A 352 7.84 5.90 9.18
CA VAL A 352 8.47 4.59 9.08
C VAL A 352 8.22 3.99 7.69
N ASN A 353 9.17 3.21 7.21
CA ASN A 353 8.99 2.35 6.04
C ASN A 353 8.30 1.05 6.47
N VAL A 354 7.34 0.55 5.70
CA VAL A 354 6.52 -0.59 6.11
C VAL A 354 6.47 -1.65 5.02
N HIS A 355 7.17 -2.77 5.25
CA HIS A 355 6.98 -4.01 4.50
C HIS A 355 5.79 -4.82 5.02
N GLU A 356 5.08 -5.51 4.12
CA GLU A 356 4.12 -6.55 4.51
C GLU A 356 4.89 -7.74 5.08
N HIS A 357 4.80 -7.95 6.40
CA HIS A 357 5.45 -9.06 7.07
C HIS A 357 4.65 -9.59 8.25
N ASN A 358 4.43 -10.89 8.26
CA ASN A 358 3.92 -11.68 9.37
C ASN A 358 4.86 -12.84 9.64
N GLU A 359 5.22 -13.07 10.90
CA GLU A 359 6.16 -14.12 11.31
C GLU A 359 5.74 -15.55 10.97
N TYR A 360 4.45 -15.79 10.61
CA TYR A 360 3.90 -17.09 10.28
C TYR A 360 3.46 -17.22 8.82
N THR A 361 2.91 -16.15 8.24
CA THR A 361 2.26 -16.19 6.93
C THR A 361 3.01 -15.44 5.83
N GLY A 362 4.18 -14.86 6.15
CA GLY A 362 4.99 -14.15 5.18
C GLY A 362 4.41 -12.78 4.81
N HIS A 363 4.13 -12.58 3.53
CA HIS A 363 3.60 -11.31 3.02
C HIS A 363 2.08 -11.13 3.25
N TYR A 364 1.38 -12.14 3.72
CA TYR A 364 0.00 -11.98 4.14
C TYR A 364 -0.06 -11.42 5.56
N VAL A 365 -0.57 -10.21 5.70
CA VAL A 365 -0.76 -9.53 6.99
C VAL A 365 -2.25 -9.46 7.30
N PRO A 366 -2.75 -10.19 8.31
CA PRO A 366 -4.17 -10.14 8.69
C PRO A 366 -4.52 -8.78 9.34
N GLU A 367 -5.80 -8.40 9.30
CA GLU A 367 -6.28 -7.10 9.73
C GLU A 367 -5.99 -6.79 11.21
N ASP A 368 -6.09 -7.79 12.08
CA ASP A 368 -5.79 -7.63 13.51
C ASP A 368 -4.32 -7.25 13.77
N LEU A 369 -3.40 -7.78 12.96
CA LEU A 369 -1.99 -7.41 13.03
C LEU A 369 -1.76 -6.00 12.45
N MET A 370 -2.45 -5.62 11.37
CA MET A 370 -2.42 -4.24 10.88
C MET A 370 -2.90 -3.26 11.95
N ILE A 371 -4.03 -3.53 12.60
CA ILE A 371 -4.57 -2.68 13.68
C ILE A 371 -3.54 -2.52 14.81
N LYS A 372 -2.85 -3.60 15.19
CA LYS A 372 -1.76 -3.52 16.18
C LYS A 372 -0.63 -2.58 15.76
N ASP A 373 -0.25 -2.59 14.47
CA ASP A 373 0.73 -1.65 13.92
C ASP A 373 0.23 -0.20 14.06
N PHE A 374 -1.02 0.09 13.69
CA PHE A 374 -1.61 1.43 13.81
C PHE A 374 -1.66 1.92 15.26
N GLU A 375 -2.03 1.06 16.21
CA GLU A 375 -2.04 1.39 17.62
C GLU A 375 -0.63 1.74 18.15
N LEU A 376 0.39 0.99 17.73
CA LEU A 376 1.79 1.26 18.06
C LEU A 376 2.28 2.56 17.41
N TRP A 377 1.97 2.82 16.13
CA TRP A 377 2.33 4.07 15.49
C TRP A 377 1.77 5.28 16.23
N LYS A 378 0.50 5.26 16.59
CA LYS A 378 -0.12 6.34 17.38
C LYS A 378 0.52 6.48 18.76
N LYS A 379 0.79 5.38 19.42
CA LYS A 379 1.43 5.37 20.75
C LYS A 379 2.84 5.97 20.72
N TYR A 380 3.60 5.70 19.66
CA TYR A 380 5.00 6.12 19.51
C TYR A 380 5.19 7.31 18.57
N ASN A 381 4.15 8.12 18.35
CA ASN A 381 4.18 9.39 17.64
C ASN A 381 4.56 9.31 16.15
N VAL A 382 4.41 8.17 15.52
CA VAL A 382 4.51 8.02 14.07
C VAL A 382 3.27 8.63 13.43
N ASN A 383 3.45 9.51 12.44
CA ASN A 383 2.36 10.13 11.71
C ASN A 383 2.33 9.79 10.22
N THR A 384 3.36 9.13 9.72
CA THR A 384 3.52 8.84 8.28
C THR A 384 4.02 7.42 8.07
N VAL A 385 3.51 6.77 7.03
CA VAL A 385 4.04 5.50 6.53
C VAL A 385 4.41 5.64 5.06
N ARG A 386 5.59 5.12 4.69
CA ARG A 386 5.92 4.89 3.28
C ARG A 386 5.68 3.42 2.98
N THR A 387 4.87 3.16 1.97
CA THR A 387 4.55 1.80 1.54
C THR A 387 5.73 1.24 0.74
N CYS A 388 6.78 0.86 1.44
CA CYS A 388 7.99 0.34 0.81
C CYS A 388 7.81 -1.12 0.37
N HIS A 389 8.10 -1.48 -0.85
CA HIS A 389 8.29 -0.61 -2.02
C HIS A 389 7.23 -1.00 -3.03
N TYR A 390 5.96 -0.93 -2.60
CA TYR A 390 4.77 -1.37 -3.35
C TYR A 390 3.49 -0.93 -2.64
N PRO A 391 2.35 -0.82 -3.35
CA PRO A 391 1.07 -0.58 -2.71
C PRO A 391 0.71 -1.71 -1.73
N GLN A 392 0.25 -1.34 -0.53
CA GLN A 392 -0.20 -2.27 0.51
C GLN A 392 -1.59 -2.85 0.17
N GLN A 393 -2.12 -3.71 1.03
CA GLN A 393 -3.50 -4.20 0.93
C GLN A 393 -4.50 -3.04 0.97
N GLU A 394 -5.65 -3.17 0.29
CA GLU A 394 -6.68 -2.11 0.24
C GLU A 394 -7.13 -1.66 1.65
N ARG A 395 -7.31 -2.60 2.57
CA ARG A 395 -7.73 -2.31 3.95
C ARG A 395 -6.74 -1.44 4.71
N PHE A 396 -5.45 -1.52 4.40
CA PHE A 396 -4.42 -0.69 4.99
C PHE A 396 -4.67 0.82 4.79
N TYR A 397 -5.08 1.23 3.59
CA TYR A 397 -5.37 2.64 3.29
C TYR A 397 -6.62 3.14 4.01
N GLU A 398 -7.65 2.30 4.12
CA GLU A 398 -8.83 2.63 4.92
C GLU A 398 -8.48 2.84 6.39
N LEU A 399 -7.59 2.04 6.94
CA LEU A 399 -7.07 2.22 8.30
C LEU A 399 -6.22 3.48 8.40
N CYS A 400 -5.40 3.82 7.40
CA CYS A 400 -4.67 5.10 7.34
C CYS A 400 -5.63 6.30 7.37
N ASP A 401 -6.73 6.24 6.60
CA ASP A 401 -7.75 7.28 6.59
C ASP A 401 -8.40 7.45 7.97
N GLN A 402 -8.74 6.34 8.64
CA GLN A 402 -9.45 6.29 9.90
C GLN A 402 -8.57 6.67 11.10
N TYR A 403 -7.37 6.12 11.18
CA TYR A 403 -6.43 6.40 12.28
C TYR A 403 -5.71 7.74 12.14
N GLY A 404 -5.72 8.32 10.94
CA GLY A 404 -4.96 9.54 10.64
C GLY A 404 -3.47 9.25 10.48
N MET A 405 -3.10 8.62 9.36
CA MET A 405 -1.72 8.42 8.95
C MET A 405 -1.52 9.04 7.57
N TYR A 406 -0.49 9.87 7.42
CA TYR A 406 -0.05 10.28 6.09
C TYR A 406 0.59 9.09 5.37
N VAL A 407 0.31 8.95 4.09
CA VAL A 407 0.84 7.87 3.26
C VAL A 407 1.68 8.46 2.14
N ILE A 408 2.91 7.95 2.04
CA ILE A 408 3.73 8.03 0.83
C ILE A 408 3.50 6.71 0.11
N ASP A 409 2.68 6.75 -0.92
CA ASP A 409 2.26 5.54 -1.66
C ASP A 409 3.20 5.28 -2.82
N GLU A 410 3.78 4.07 -2.85
CA GLU A 410 4.88 3.76 -3.76
C GLU A 410 4.50 2.69 -4.78
N ALA A 411 4.83 2.95 -6.04
CA ALA A 411 4.64 2.01 -7.13
C ALA A 411 5.53 0.77 -6.94
N ASN A 412 5.01 -0.40 -7.32
CA ASN A 412 5.73 -1.68 -7.21
C ASN A 412 6.85 -1.77 -8.26
N ILE A 413 7.89 -0.95 -8.10
CA ILE A 413 9.04 -0.84 -9.00
C ILE A 413 10.31 -0.75 -8.19
N GLU A 414 11.13 -1.79 -8.26
CA GLU A 414 12.51 -1.80 -7.81
C GLU A 414 13.36 -2.70 -8.70
N SER A 415 14.51 -2.18 -9.16
CA SER A 415 15.45 -2.93 -9.99
C SER A 415 16.88 -2.83 -9.48
N HIS A 416 17.05 -2.84 -8.15
CA HIS A 416 18.34 -2.65 -7.47
C HIS A 416 19.43 -3.61 -7.96
N GLY A 417 19.09 -4.85 -8.30
CA GLY A 417 20.01 -5.84 -8.86
C GLY A 417 20.61 -5.47 -10.23
N MET A 418 20.05 -4.48 -10.92
CA MET A 418 20.63 -3.90 -12.15
C MET A 418 21.59 -2.74 -11.89
N GLY A 419 21.69 -2.25 -10.63
CA GLY A 419 22.47 -1.06 -10.26
C GLY A 419 21.80 0.25 -10.66
N TYR A 420 22.52 1.35 -10.54
CA TYR A 420 22.00 2.74 -10.72
C TYR A 420 22.49 3.42 -12.00
N ASN A 421 23.13 2.70 -12.89
CA ASN A 421 23.66 3.24 -14.14
C ASN A 421 22.51 3.66 -15.07
N LEU A 422 22.50 4.92 -15.53
CA LEU A 422 21.51 5.47 -16.46
C LEU A 422 21.71 5.05 -17.92
N ASN A 423 22.81 4.38 -18.26
CA ASN A 423 23.05 3.87 -19.60
C ASN A 423 21.99 2.81 -19.96
N VAL A 424 21.61 2.75 -21.23
CA VAL A 424 20.71 1.73 -21.74
C VAL A 424 21.26 0.33 -21.43
N GLY A 425 20.41 -0.51 -20.80
CA GLY A 425 20.80 -1.84 -20.32
C GLY A 425 21.49 -1.83 -18.95
N GLY A 426 21.91 -0.68 -18.43
CA GLY A 426 22.47 -0.54 -17.08
C GLY A 426 21.41 -0.34 -16.02
N THR A 427 20.27 0.26 -16.38
CA THR A 427 19.07 0.34 -15.54
C THR A 427 17.81 0.15 -16.38
N LEU A 428 16.80 -0.51 -15.78
CA LEU A 428 15.53 -0.73 -16.45
C LEU A 428 14.69 0.57 -16.52
N GLY A 429 14.90 1.50 -15.60
CA GLY A 429 14.27 2.82 -15.61
C GLY A 429 14.60 3.65 -16.86
N ASN A 430 15.68 3.33 -17.57
CA ASN A 430 16.06 3.97 -18.84
C ASN A 430 15.97 3.02 -20.05
N ASN A 431 15.35 1.85 -19.89
CA ASN A 431 15.19 0.87 -20.98
C ASN A 431 13.74 0.92 -21.50
N PRO A 432 13.51 1.38 -22.75
CA PRO A 432 12.15 1.49 -23.33
C PRO A 432 11.40 0.15 -23.42
N LEU A 433 12.09 -0.97 -23.41
CA LEU A 433 11.46 -2.30 -23.38
C LEU A 433 10.56 -2.48 -22.15
N PHE A 434 10.90 -1.87 -21.03
CA PHE A 434 10.17 -1.93 -19.76
C PHE A 434 9.21 -0.76 -19.54
N MET A 435 9.00 0.13 -20.50
CA MET A 435 8.13 1.30 -20.39
C MET A 435 6.71 0.93 -19.98
N ASN A 436 6.11 -0.05 -20.66
CA ASN A 436 4.75 -0.48 -20.35
C ASN A 436 4.62 -1.02 -18.92
N ALA A 437 5.63 -1.78 -18.47
CA ALA A 437 5.63 -2.33 -17.13
C ALA A 437 5.75 -1.24 -16.04
N HIS A 438 6.53 -0.17 -16.26
CA HIS A 438 6.60 0.98 -15.36
C HIS A 438 5.26 1.73 -15.31
N LEU A 439 4.66 2.02 -16.48
CA LEU A 439 3.37 2.70 -16.56
C LEU A 439 2.24 1.89 -15.92
N ASP A 440 2.16 0.59 -16.22
CA ASP A 440 1.13 -0.31 -15.66
C ASP A 440 1.16 -0.28 -14.12
N ARG A 441 2.35 -0.42 -13.51
CA ARG A 441 2.51 -0.42 -12.04
C ARG A 441 2.17 0.94 -11.42
N THR A 442 2.59 2.02 -12.05
CA THR A 442 2.27 3.39 -11.60
C THR A 442 0.77 3.67 -11.69
N MET A 443 0.13 3.27 -12.79
CA MET A 443 -1.31 3.46 -12.98
C MET A 443 -2.15 2.54 -12.11
N ASN A 444 -1.73 1.29 -11.89
CA ASN A 444 -2.40 0.38 -10.96
C ASN A 444 -2.43 0.96 -9.53
N MET A 445 -1.32 1.53 -9.04
CA MET A 445 -1.26 2.24 -7.76
C MET A 445 -2.23 3.43 -7.75
N TYR A 446 -2.06 4.36 -8.68
CA TYR A 446 -2.84 5.60 -8.72
C TYR A 446 -4.34 5.34 -8.82
N GLU A 447 -4.78 4.54 -9.78
CA GLU A 447 -6.21 4.29 -10.04
C GLU A 447 -6.88 3.61 -8.85
N ARG A 448 -6.16 2.70 -8.15
CA ARG A 448 -6.70 2.04 -6.97
C ARG A 448 -6.82 2.99 -5.77
N ASP A 449 -5.81 3.81 -5.52
CA ASP A 449 -5.64 4.51 -4.24
C ASP A 449 -5.99 6.02 -4.32
N LYS A 450 -6.35 6.53 -5.51
CA LYS A 450 -6.59 7.95 -5.78
C LYS A 450 -7.61 8.64 -4.86
N ASN A 451 -8.57 7.90 -4.30
CA ASN A 451 -9.65 8.46 -3.48
C ASN A 451 -9.33 8.51 -1.97
N HIS A 452 -8.20 7.97 -1.52
CA HIS A 452 -7.82 7.97 -0.11
C HIS A 452 -7.27 9.33 0.33
N PRO A 453 -7.88 9.99 1.34
CA PRO A 453 -7.38 11.26 1.86
C PRO A 453 -6.01 11.13 2.52
N SER A 454 -5.66 9.97 3.07
CA SER A 454 -4.37 9.69 3.71
C SER A 454 -3.19 9.73 2.74
N VAL A 455 -3.38 9.40 1.46
CA VAL A 455 -2.32 9.49 0.45
C VAL A 455 -2.02 10.95 0.17
N ILE A 456 -0.82 11.40 0.56
CA ILE A 456 -0.38 12.80 0.40
C ILE A 456 0.78 12.97 -0.58
N ILE A 457 1.52 11.90 -0.87
CA ILE A 457 2.64 11.87 -1.80
C ILE A 457 2.57 10.57 -2.62
N TRP A 458 2.75 10.69 -3.93
CA TRP A 458 2.98 9.56 -4.82
C TRP A 458 4.48 9.32 -4.98
N SER A 459 4.92 8.08 -4.89
CA SER A 459 6.33 7.69 -5.10
C SER A 459 6.45 6.77 -6.31
N LEU A 460 7.37 7.12 -7.21
CA LEU A 460 7.49 6.42 -8.51
C LEU A 460 8.14 5.04 -8.42
N GLY A 461 8.80 4.75 -7.31
CA GLY A 461 9.49 3.49 -7.09
C GLY A 461 10.69 3.65 -6.17
N ASN A 462 11.50 2.61 -6.09
CA ASN A 462 12.67 2.51 -5.23
C ASN A 462 13.85 1.96 -6.01
N GLU A 463 15.06 2.48 -5.77
CA GLU A 463 16.35 1.94 -6.19
C GLU A 463 16.38 1.32 -7.60
N ALA A 464 15.86 2.06 -8.57
CA ALA A 464 15.69 1.59 -9.95
C ALA A 464 16.41 2.44 -11.00
N GLY A 465 17.38 3.27 -10.57
CA GLY A 465 18.04 4.26 -11.43
C GLY A 465 17.06 5.35 -11.85
N ASN A 466 17.46 6.21 -12.79
CA ASN A 466 16.57 7.22 -13.35
C ASN A 466 16.66 7.20 -14.88
N GLY A 467 15.63 7.70 -15.56
CA GLY A 467 15.62 7.79 -17.01
C GLY A 467 14.23 7.88 -17.59
N LEU A 468 14.12 7.55 -18.88
CA LEU A 468 12.94 7.75 -19.70
C LEU A 468 11.63 7.24 -19.07
N ASN A 469 11.67 6.04 -18.49
CA ASN A 469 10.46 5.41 -17.94
C ASN A 469 9.93 6.20 -16.72
N PHE A 470 10.82 6.71 -15.87
CA PHE A 470 10.44 7.54 -14.74
C PHE A 470 10.01 8.96 -15.14
N TYR A 471 10.59 9.51 -16.23
CA TYR A 471 10.11 10.78 -16.79
C TYR A 471 8.67 10.67 -17.29
N VAL A 472 8.34 9.55 -17.94
CA VAL A 472 6.98 9.30 -18.45
C VAL A 472 6.00 9.07 -17.29
N THR A 473 6.35 8.25 -16.29
CA THR A 473 5.46 7.99 -15.14
C THR A 473 5.21 9.25 -14.32
N TYR A 474 6.24 10.08 -14.09
CA TYR A 474 6.10 11.38 -13.43
C TYR A 474 5.11 12.28 -14.17
N ASN A 475 5.32 12.50 -15.48
CA ASN A 475 4.45 13.34 -16.28
C ASN A 475 3.01 12.82 -16.32
N THR A 476 2.83 11.50 -16.42
CA THR A 476 1.50 10.88 -16.41
C THR A 476 0.75 11.17 -15.12
N LEU A 477 1.38 10.99 -13.96
CA LEU A 477 0.77 11.32 -12.67
C LEU A 477 0.48 12.82 -12.51
N LYS A 478 1.38 13.69 -12.97
CA LYS A 478 1.18 15.16 -12.91
C LYS A 478 -0.01 15.64 -13.72
N MET A 479 -0.35 14.95 -14.81
CA MET A 479 -1.56 15.25 -15.59
C MET A 479 -2.85 14.80 -14.89
N LEU A 480 -2.77 13.82 -13.99
CA LEU A 480 -3.93 13.17 -13.36
C LEU A 480 -4.22 13.69 -11.96
N ASP A 481 -3.20 14.17 -11.23
CA ASP A 481 -3.31 14.48 -9.81
C ASP A 481 -2.41 15.67 -9.42
N SER A 482 -2.89 16.48 -8.49
CA SER A 482 -2.16 17.66 -7.98
C SER A 482 -1.23 17.36 -6.81
N ARG A 483 -1.33 16.17 -6.20
CA ARG A 483 -0.48 15.77 -5.08
C ARG A 483 1.00 15.73 -5.50
N PRO A 484 1.92 16.04 -4.57
CA PRO A 484 3.36 15.93 -4.83
C PRO A 484 3.77 14.51 -5.24
N ILE A 485 4.80 14.45 -6.08
CA ILE A 485 5.44 13.21 -6.53
C ILE A 485 6.88 13.22 -6.07
N GLN A 486 7.33 12.10 -5.50
CA GLN A 486 8.74 11.91 -5.16
C GLN A 486 9.34 10.72 -5.92
N TYR A 487 10.65 10.77 -6.14
CA TYR A 487 11.47 9.64 -6.57
C TYR A 487 12.93 9.84 -6.15
N GLU A 488 13.47 8.93 -5.36
CA GLU A 488 14.77 9.12 -4.72
C GLU A 488 15.94 9.14 -5.73
N ARG A 489 15.90 8.31 -6.79
CA ARG A 489 16.95 8.30 -7.82
C ARG A 489 16.84 9.45 -8.83
N ALA A 490 15.81 10.26 -8.76
CA ALA A 490 15.77 11.53 -9.48
C ALA A 490 16.73 12.56 -8.85
N GLY A 491 17.10 12.40 -7.57
CA GLY A 491 17.95 13.37 -6.89
C GLY A 491 17.35 14.77 -6.96
N LEU A 492 17.99 15.68 -7.67
CA LEU A 492 17.52 17.04 -7.94
C LEU A 492 17.07 17.25 -9.40
N GLU A 493 16.90 16.18 -10.18
CA GLU A 493 16.33 16.28 -11.52
C GLU A 493 14.86 16.70 -11.45
N TRP A 494 14.29 17.07 -12.58
CA TRP A 494 12.96 17.68 -12.66
C TRP A 494 11.79 16.71 -12.36
N ASN A 495 12.02 15.40 -12.41
CA ASN A 495 11.00 14.38 -12.22
C ASN A 495 10.82 13.94 -10.75
N THR A 496 10.98 14.87 -9.84
CA THR A 496 10.61 14.76 -8.42
C THR A 496 10.29 16.15 -7.86
N ASP A 497 9.21 16.24 -7.09
CA ASP A 497 8.82 17.50 -6.42
C ASP A 497 9.52 17.69 -5.07
N ILE A 498 10.01 16.59 -4.50
CA ILE A 498 10.63 16.49 -3.18
C ILE A 498 12.05 15.94 -3.37
N TYR A 499 13.03 16.53 -2.72
CA TYR A 499 14.35 15.93 -2.59
C TYR A 499 14.29 14.87 -1.48
N CYS A 500 14.38 13.60 -1.84
CA CYS A 500 14.15 12.47 -0.92
C CYS A 500 15.33 11.49 -0.90
N PRO A 501 16.52 11.91 -0.43
CA PRO A 501 17.70 11.06 -0.40
C PRO A 501 17.57 9.99 0.68
N MET A 502 18.38 8.90 0.52
CA MET A 502 18.54 7.85 1.50
C MET A 502 19.77 8.09 2.35
N TYR A 503 19.66 7.84 3.65
CA TYR A 503 20.77 7.75 4.63
C TYR A 503 21.73 8.95 4.63
N SER A 504 21.28 10.12 4.18
CA SER A 504 22.08 11.34 4.29
C SER A 504 22.31 11.68 5.77
N SER A 505 23.55 12.01 6.14
CA SER A 505 23.89 12.38 7.51
C SER A 505 23.27 13.71 7.94
N PRO A 506 23.14 13.98 9.26
CA PRO A 506 22.70 15.28 9.78
C PRO A 506 23.47 16.45 9.16
N GLN A 507 24.79 16.32 9.01
CA GLN A 507 25.64 17.34 8.38
C GLN A 507 25.30 17.55 6.91
N SER A 508 24.99 16.49 6.17
CA SER A 508 24.63 16.56 4.75
C SER A 508 23.30 17.25 4.53
N ILE A 509 22.28 16.95 5.34
CA ILE A 509 20.97 17.63 5.26
C ILE A 509 21.05 19.09 5.73
N GLU A 510 21.89 19.41 6.74
CA GLU A 510 22.14 20.79 7.15
C GLU A 510 22.79 21.58 6.03
N LYS A 511 23.80 21.02 5.35
CA LYS A 511 24.42 21.64 4.18
C LYS A 511 23.43 21.92 3.06
N TYR A 512 22.51 20.99 2.79
CA TYR A 512 21.40 21.19 1.85
C TYR A 512 20.55 22.39 2.26
N ALA A 513 20.14 22.45 3.52
CA ALA A 513 19.27 23.51 4.04
C ALA A 513 19.91 24.90 4.02
N GLN A 514 21.23 24.98 4.19
CA GLN A 514 22.01 26.25 4.13
C GLN A 514 22.20 26.74 2.71
N ASN A 515 22.04 25.91 1.69
CA ASN A 515 22.17 26.29 0.30
C ASN A 515 20.91 27.02 -0.18
N LYS A 516 21.02 28.31 -0.43
CA LYS A 516 19.91 29.18 -0.85
C LYS A 516 19.33 28.84 -2.22
N GLU A 517 20.11 28.15 -3.06
CA GLU A 517 19.64 27.66 -4.38
C GLU A 517 18.65 26.52 -4.30
N MET A 518 18.56 25.85 -3.16
CA MET A 518 17.63 24.73 -2.98
C MET A 518 16.19 25.26 -2.89
N THR A 519 15.31 24.65 -3.66
CA THR A 519 13.91 25.09 -3.82
C THR A 519 12.89 24.04 -3.39
N ARG A 520 13.32 22.80 -3.12
CA ARG A 520 12.43 21.68 -2.79
C ARG A 520 12.54 21.31 -1.33
N PRO A 521 11.44 20.90 -0.67
CA PRO A 521 11.53 20.28 0.66
C PRO A 521 12.42 19.03 0.61
N LEU A 522 13.19 18.81 1.66
CA LEU A 522 13.94 17.59 1.86
C LEU A 522 13.19 16.70 2.86
N ILE A 523 12.86 15.50 2.41
CA ILE A 523 12.24 14.44 3.21
C ILE A 523 13.03 13.15 2.97
N LEU A 524 13.71 12.65 4.01
CA LEU A 524 14.50 11.43 3.90
C LEU A 524 13.54 10.24 3.65
N CYS A 525 13.56 9.65 2.45
CA CYS A 525 12.71 8.48 2.19
C CYS A 525 13.17 7.28 3.03
N GLU A 526 14.46 7.21 3.36
CA GLU A 526 15.04 6.24 4.28
C GLU A 526 16.15 6.86 5.11
N TYR A 527 16.15 6.61 6.43
CA TYR A 527 17.21 7.00 7.34
C TYR A 527 17.19 6.15 8.61
N ALA A 528 18.20 6.33 9.47
CA ALA A 528 18.29 5.73 10.79
C ALA A 528 18.05 4.21 10.77
N HIS A 529 18.79 3.50 9.92
CA HIS A 529 18.72 2.03 9.73
C HIS A 529 18.71 1.29 11.07
N ALA A 530 17.61 0.60 11.39
CA ALA A 530 17.33 0.08 12.73
C ALA A 530 17.91 -1.33 13.00
N MET A 531 18.96 -1.71 12.29
CA MET A 531 19.60 -3.01 12.45
C MET A 531 20.52 -3.05 13.69
N GLY A 532 20.44 -4.13 14.45
CA GLY A 532 21.33 -4.36 15.60
C GLY A 532 21.15 -3.35 16.72
N ASN A 533 22.28 -2.85 17.27
CA ASN A 533 22.28 -1.82 18.30
C ASN A 533 22.16 -0.43 17.67
N SER A 534 20.98 0.08 17.58
CA SER A 534 20.53 1.31 16.90
C SER A 534 19.37 1.94 17.71
N LEU A 535 18.77 3.12 17.36
CA LEU A 535 19.00 3.92 16.18
C LEU A 535 20.31 4.71 16.22
N GLY A 536 20.76 5.17 17.36
CA GLY A 536 21.94 5.98 17.60
C GLY A 536 21.89 7.32 16.87
N ASN A 537 22.23 8.41 17.55
CA ASN A 537 22.24 9.75 16.95
C ASN A 537 20.91 10.19 16.32
N PHE A 538 19.80 9.56 16.66
CA PHE A 538 18.50 9.89 16.07
C PHE A 538 18.05 11.30 16.42
N GLN A 539 18.33 11.75 17.64
CA GLN A 539 18.09 13.13 18.08
C GLN A 539 18.88 14.15 17.25
N ASP A 540 20.11 13.82 16.82
CA ASP A 540 20.95 14.75 16.03
C ASP A 540 20.31 15.07 14.67
N TYR A 541 19.58 14.14 14.05
CA TYR A 541 18.78 14.42 12.87
C TYR A 541 17.68 15.44 13.16
N TRP A 542 16.99 15.27 14.27
CA TRP A 542 15.84 16.10 14.61
C TRP A 542 16.24 17.49 15.10
N ASP A 543 17.40 17.62 15.74
CA ASP A 543 17.99 18.93 16.06
C ASP A 543 18.26 19.78 14.81
N VAL A 544 18.66 19.14 13.72
CA VAL A 544 18.86 19.81 12.42
C VAL A 544 17.53 20.02 11.69
N ILE A 545 16.65 19.02 11.66
CA ILE A 545 15.35 19.09 10.97
C ILE A 545 14.49 20.22 11.57
N GLU A 546 14.39 20.31 12.89
CA GLU A 546 13.60 21.34 13.56
C GLU A 546 14.18 22.77 13.39
N LYS A 547 15.45 22.87 13.03
CA LYS A 547 16.15 24.17 12.83
C LYS A 547 15.86 24.81 11.47
N TYR A 548 15.63 24.01 10.44
CA TYR A 548 15.50 24.49 9.05
C TYR A 548 14.16 24.12 8.43
N PRO A 549 13.29 25.09 8.08
CA PRO A 549 11.96 24.81 7.55
C PRO A 549 11.92 23.96 6.28
N ILE A 550 12.95 23.99 5.45
CA ILE A 550 13.07 23.19 4.23
C ILE A 550 13.28 21.69 4.50
N LEU A 551 13.71 21.35 5.73
CA LEU A 551 13.87 19.96 6.18
C LEU A 551 12.59 19.50 6.87
N GLN A 552 11.95 18.46 6.38
CA GLN A 552 10.64 18.03 6.88
C GLN A 552 10.58 16.60 7.38
N GLY A 553 11.70 16.06 7.86
CA GLY A 553 11.73 14.72 8.48
C GLY A 553 12.05 13.60 7.51
N GLY A 554 11.49 12.43 7.77
CA GLY A 554 11.74 11.23 6.97
C GLY A 554 11.10 9.96 7.52
N CYS A 555 11.37 8.83 6.85
CA CYS A 555 10.87 7.51 7.21
C CYS A 555 12.03 6.59 7.63
N ILE A 556 11.97 6.09 8.86
CA ILE A 556 12.99 5.16 9.39
C ILE A 556 12.97 3.85 8.57
N TRP A 557 14.12 3.33 8.25
CA TRP A 557 14.26 1.98 7.72
C TRP A 557 14.53 0.99 8.85
N ASP A 558 13.65 0.02 9.19
CA ASP A 558 12.24 -0.01 8.78
C ASP A 558 11.35 -0.28 10.00
N TRP A 559 10.08 -0.61 9.81
CA TRP A 559 9.15 -0.79 10.92
C TRP A 559 9.35 -2.11 11.65
N VAL A 560 9.43 -3.25 10.94
CA VAL A 560 9.36 -4.57 11.53
C VAL A 560 10.52 -5.46 11.11
N ASP A 561 11.16 -6.13 12.08
CA ASP A 561 12.10 -7.22 11.77
C ASP A 561 11.41 -8.28 10.93
N GLN A 562 12.00 -8.67 9.80
CA GLN A 562 11.42 -9.64 8.88
C GLN A 562 11.88 -11.07 9.22
N GLY A 563 11.69 -11.51 10.47
CA GLY A 563 12.02 -12.85 10.92
C GLY A 563 10.79 -13.78 10.92
N PHE A 564 11.01 -15.07 10.68
CA PHE A 564 9.97 -16.08 10.76
C PHE A 564 10.05 -16.87 12.07
N ALA A 565 8.88 -17.09 12.70
CA ALA A 565 8.79 -17.75 13.99
C ALA A 565 9.29 -19.20 13.91
N ALA A 566 10.19 -19.55 14.81
CA ALA A 566 10.78 -20.87 14.93
C ALA A 566 10.91 -21.29 16.40
N LYS A 567 11.25 -22.56 16.63
CA LYS A 567 11.53 -23.11 17.94
C LYS A 567 12.76 -23.99 17.90
N THR A 568 13.60 -23.86 18.92
CA THR A 568 14.71 -24.78 19.16
C THR A 568 14.20 -26.17 19.56
N SER A 569 15.04 -27.18 19.55
CA SER A 569 14.70 -28.55 19.96
C SER A 569 14.22 -28.66 21.41
N ASP A 570 14.64 -27.72 22.29
CA ASP A 570 14.19 -27.61 23.68
C ASP A 570 12.97 -26.68 23.86
N GLY A 571 12.35 -26.22 22.74
CA GLY A 571 11.08 -25.48 22.72
C GLY A 571 11.20 -23.97 22.89
N ARG A 572 12.40 -23.38 22.99
CA ARG A 572 12.58 -21.93 23.04
C ARG A 572 12.19 -21.30 21.73
N LYS A 573 11.43 -20.21 21.76
CA LYS A 573 11.05 -19.41 20.58
C LYS A 573 12.24 -18.57 20.12
N TYR A 574 12.38 -18.44 18.82
CA TYR A 574 13.29 -17.53 18.14
C TYR A 574 12.77 -17.19 16.74
N TRP A 575 13.43 -16.32 16.02
CA TRP A 575 13.08 -16.00 14.63
C TRP A 575 14.22 -16.40 13.69
N ASN A 576 13.87 -17.13 12.64
CA ASN A 576 14.75 -17.41 11.53
C ASN A 576 14.94 -16.17 10.68
N TYR A 577 16.11 -16.06 10.05
CA TYR A 577 16.44 -15.02 9.08
C TYR A 577 17.13 -15.63 7.85
N GLY A 578 17.65 -14.81 6.94
CA GLY A 578 18.32 -15.27 5.74
C GLY A 578 19.50 -16.21 6.08
N GLY A 579 19.64 -17.31 5.31
CA GLY A 579 20.63 -18.36 5.56
C GLY A 579 20.16 -19.49 6.46
N ASP A 580 19.01 -19.36 7.13
CA ASP A 580 18.43 -20.45 7.93
C ASP A 580 17.64 -21.45 7.09
N TYR A 581 17.48 -21.18 5.79
CA TYR A 581 16.72 -22.01 4.86
C TYR A 581 17.58 -22.44 3.67
N GLY A 582 17.25 -23.61 3.13
CA GLY A 582 17.96 -24.17 1.98
C GLY A 582 19.30 -24.80 2.35
N ASP A 583 20.14 -25.00 1.35
CA ASP A 583 21.50 -25.53 1.48
C ASP A 583 22.55 -24.41 1.47
N THR A 584 23.82 -24.79 1.56
CA THR A 584 24.93 -23.83 1.57
C THR A 584 25.10 -23.02 0.28
N GLY A 585 24.44 -23.44 -0.82
CA GLY A 585 24.44 -22.75 -2.10
C GLY A 585 23.28 -21.78 -2.26
N THR A 586 22.29 -21.81 -1.36
CA THR A 586 21.13 -20.92 -1.42
C THR A 586 21.55 -19.46 -1.19
N PRO A 587 21.20 -18.53 -2.11
CA PRO A 587 21.56 -17.12 -1.95
C PRO A 587 21.01 -16.54 -0.64
N SER A 588 21.82 -15.77 0.07
CA SER A 588 21.43 -15.20 1.36
C SER A 588 22.25 -13.99 1.74
N ASP A 589 21.58 -12.92 2.19
CA ASP A 589 22.19 -11.78 2.87
C ASP A 589 22.06 -11.85 4.41
N GLY A 590 21.86 -13.06 4.94
CA GLY A 590 21.90 -13.35 6.37
C GLY A 590 20.83 -12.60 7.16
N ASN A 591 21.24 -12.00 8.28
CA ASN A 591 20.34 -11.26 9.16
C ASN A 591 20.06 -9.82 8.73
N PHE A 592 20.37 -9.44 7.49
CA PHE A 592 20.13 -8.08 7.00
C PHE A 592 18.64 -7.71 6.98
N CYS A 593 17.75 -8.70 6.96
CA CYS A 593 16.29 -8.51 7.10
C CYS A 593 15.82 -8.20 8.54
N ILE A 594 16.72 -8.21 9.53
CA ILE A 594 16.42 -7.92 10.94
C ILE A 594 16.81 -6.46 11.23
N ASN A 595 16.03 -5.55 10.70
CA ASN A 595 16.30 -4.11 10.70
C ASN A 595 15.09 -3.26 11.10
N GLY A 596 14.10 -3.86 11.77
CA GLY A 596 12.91 -3.17 12.25
C GLY A 596 13.09 -2.48 13.60
N VAL A 597 12.26 -1.47 13.86
CA VAL A 597 12.14 -0.83 15.17
C VAL A 597 11.29 -1.62 16.16
N VAL A 598 10.55 -2.62 15.66
CA VAL A 598 9.83 -3.62 16.47
C VAL A 598 10.23 -5.03 16.07
N TYR A 599 10.02 -6.00 16.97
CA TYR A 599 10.20 -7.43 16.66
C TYR A 599 9.09 -7.95 15.71
N PRO A 600 9.26 -9.14 15.09
CA PRO A 600 8.28 -9.71 14.16
C PRO A 600 6.88 -9.89 14.76
N ASP A 601 6.78 -10.17 16.06
CA ASP A 601 5.52 -10.27 16.83
C ASP A 601 4.94 -8.92 17.27
N ARG A 602 5.57 -7.81 16.87
CA ARG A 602 5.26 -6.42 17.25
C ARG A 602 5.53 -6.11 18.72
N SER A 603 6.29 -6.91 19.43
CA SER A 603 6.85 -6.49 20.72
C SER A 603 7.89 -5.37 20.50
N ILE A 604 7.95 -4.45 21.45
CA ILE A 604 8.78 -3.24 21.33
C ILE A 604 10.26 -3.53 21.60
N LYS A 605 11.11 -2.80 20.89
CA LYS A 605 12.56 -2.79 21.04
C LYS A 605 13.01 -1.48 21.72
N PRO A 606 14.25 -1.37 22.22
CA PRO A 606 14.80 -0.09 22.66
C PRO A 606 14.68 1.03 21.61
N GLN A 607 14.85 0.68 20.34
CA GLN A 607 14.68 1.59 19.19
C GLN A 607 13.28 2.19 19.09
N THR A 608 12.25 1.42 19.43
CA THR A 608 10.86 1.90 19.46
C THR A 608 10.69 3.04 20.49
N ILE A 609 11.32 2.89 21.63
CA ILE A 609 11.26 3.88 22.74
C ILE A 609 12.00 5.15 22.33
N GLU A 610 13.21 5.03 21.76
CA GLU A 610 13.99 6.17 21.25
C GLU A 610 13.21 6.92 20.17
N MET A 611 12.69 6.21 19.16
CA MET A 611 11.84 6.78 18.11
C MET A 611 10.67 7.56 18.71
N GLY A 612 9.92 6.94 19.61
CA GLY A 612 8.75 7.56 20.24
C GLY A 612 9.11 8.82 21.04
N LYS A 613 10.27 8.84 21.69
CA LYS A 613 10.78 10.01 22.42
C LYS A 613 11.16 11.15 21.47
N VAL A 614 11.86 10.86 20.40
CA VAL A 614 12.31 11.88 19.43
C VAL A 614 11.13 12.43 18.63
N TYR A 615 10.18 11.58 18.25
CA TYR A 615 8.99 11.96 17.47
C TYR A 615 7.89 12.64 18.29
N GLN A 616 8.00 12.71 19.63
CA GLN A 616 6.94 13.31 20.46
C GLN A 616 6.63 14.76 20.05
N ASN A 617 5.35 15.12 20.12
CA ASN A 617 4.87 16.46 19.77
C ASN A 617 4.83 17.41 20.96
N ILE A 618 4.86 16.91 22.19
CA ILE A 618 4.90 17.71 23.41
C ILE A 618 6.33 17.66 23.93
N LYS A 619 7.06 18.78 23.80
CA LYS A 619 8.46 18.88 24.21
C LYS A 619 8.60 19.52 25.59
N PHE A 620 9.34 18.88 26.46
CA PHE A 620 9.73 19.44 27.75
C PHE A 620 11.07 20.15 27.56
N ILE A 621 11.04 21.52 27.55
CA ILE A 621 12.19 22.34 27.15
C ILE A 621 13.10 22.63 28.34
N LYS A 622 12.49 23.00 29.49
CA LYS A 622 13.24 23.40 30.67
C LYS A 622 12.46 23.08 31.93
N PHE A 623 13.17 22.63 32.96
CA PHE A 623 12.67 22.54 34.32
C PHE A 623 13.48 23.49 35.21
N ASP A 624 12.80 24.37 35.98
CA ASP A 624 13.42 25.21 36.99
C ASP A 624 13.09 24.64 38.34
N PRO A 625 14.07 24.04 39.07
CA PRO A 625 13.83 23.42 40.37
C PRO A 625 13.58 24.44 41.49
N GLN A 626 13.98 25.71 41.32
CA GLN A 626 13.77 26.75 42.35
C GLN A 626 12.32 27.22 42.38
N THR A 627 11.70 27.33 41.23
CA THR A 627 10.32 27.77 41.06
C THR A 627 9.35 26.61 40.84
N CYS A 628 9.85 25.36 40.71
CA CYS A 628 9.09 24.18 40.31
C CYS A 628 8.28 24.38 39.03
N THR A 629 8.84 25.10 38.09
CA THR A 629 8.19 25.37 36.79
C THR A 629 8.77 24.54 35.67
N VAL A 630 7.89 24.08 34.77
CA VAL A 630 8.24 23.34 33.54
C VAL A 630 7.82 24.17 32.34
N GLN A 631 8.75 24.38 31.44
CA GLN A 631 8.44 24.97 30.13
C GLN A 631 8.19 23.85 29.13
N ILE A 632 7.04 23.87 28.47
CA ILE A 632 6.66 22.93 27.42
C ILE A 632 6.48 23.67 26.09
N ARG A 633 6.70 22.96 24.98
CA ARG A 633 6.41 23.42 23.61
C ARG A 633 5.48 22.45 22.93
N ASN A 634 4.51 22.99 22.20
CA ASN A 634 3.56 22.24 21.39
C ASN A 634 4.05 22.16 19.94
N ASP A 635 4.58 21.03 19.53
CA ASP A 635 5.03 20.75 18.16
C ASP A 635 3.98 20.05 17.29
N PHE A 636 2.73 19.96 17.74
CA PHE A 636 1.62 19.58 16.86
C PHE A 636 1.41 20.66 15.79
N SER A 637 0.95 20.22 14.60
CA SER A 637 0.62 21.15 13.52
C SER A 637 -0.83 21.67 13.62
N PHE A 638 -1.74 20.93 14.22
CA PHE A 638 -3.18 21.22 14.23
C PHE A 638 -3.84 21.14 15.61
N THR A 639 -3.19 20.52 16.60
CA THR A 639 -3.81 20.18 17.89
C THR A 639 -3.35 21.13 18.99
N ASP A 640 -4.29 21.76 19.69
CA ASP A 640 -4.03 22.55 20.89
C ASP A 640 -3.83 21.60 22.10
N LEU A 641 -2.95 21.98 23.04
CA LEU A 641 -2.67 21.18 24.23
C LEU A 641 -3.83 21.11 25.22
N ASN A 642 -4.86 21.93 25.08
CA ASN A 642 -6.10 21.81 25.87
C ASN A 642 -6.89 20.51 25.64
N LYS A 643 -6.45 19.68 24.69
CA LYS A 643 -7.00 18.34 24.40
C LYS A 643 -6.37 17.24 25.26
N TYR A 644 -5.34 17.57 26.05
CA TYR A 644 -4.57 16.62 26.85
C TYR A 644 -4.68 16.93 28.34
N ASP A 645 -4.70 15.85 29.14
CA ASP A 645 -4.54 15.92 30.59
C ASP A 645 -3.06 15.76 30.95
N PHE A 646 -2.54 16.66 31.78
CA PHE A 646 -1.14 16.65 32.18
C PHE A 646 -1.02 16.19 33.62
N HIS A 647 -0.29 15.10 33.83
CA HIS A 647 0.01 14.56 35.16
C HIS A 647 1.51 14.63 35.42
N TYR A 648 1.88 14.87 36.65
CA TYR A 648 3.27 14.83 37.09
C TYR A 648 3.47 13.96 38.30
N VAL A 649 4.66 13.38 38.40
CA VAL A 649 5.11 12.57 39.54
C VAL A 649 6.46 13.09 39.96
N VAL A 650 6.58 13.43 41.29
CA VAL A 650 7.85 13.79 41.88
C VAL A 650 8.44 12.53 42.56
N ARG A 651 9.70 12.26 42.21
CA ARG A 651 10.41 11.10 42.78
C ARG A 651 11.69 11.55 43.47
N ASP A 652 11.93 10.97 44.64
CA ASP A 652 13.19 11.09 45.36
C ASP A 652 13.90 9.74 45.35
N HIS A 653 15.13 9.69 44.80
CA HIS A 653 15.90 8.45 44.58
C HIS A 653 15.07 7.30 43.98
N GLY A 654 14.23 7.64 42.97
CA GLY A 654 13.37 6.69 42.25
C GLY A 654 12.05 6.35 42.96
N LYS A 655 11.88 6.72 44.25
CA LYS A 655 10.66 6.53 45.03
C LYS A 655 9.69 7.69 44.76
N GLU A 656 8.46 7.37 44.41
CA GLU A 656 7.39 8.36 44.30
C GLU A 656 7.06 8.98 45.65
N ILE A 657 7.15 10.31 45.76
CA ILE A 657 6.86 11.09 46.96
C ILE A 657 5.66 12.02 46.80
N TYR A 658 5.32 12.39 45.57
CA TYR A 658 4.18 13.23 45.27
C TYR A 658 3.70 13.01 43.83
N LYS A 659 2.41 13.15 43.61
CA LYS A 659 1.80 13.19 42.26
C LYS A 659 0.68 14.21 42.21
N GLY A 660 0.46 14.79 41.03
CA GLY A 660 -0.58 15.79 40.82
C GLY A 660 -0.94 15.93 39.36
N GLN A 661 -1.92 16.76 39.13
CA GLN A 661 -2.37 17.14 37.79
C GLN A 661 -2.10 18.63 37.58
N MET A 662 -1.76 19.02 36.36
CA MET A 662 -1.69 20.40 35.94
C MET A 662 -3.00 20.76 35.24
N ASP A 663 -3.67 21.80 35.71
CA ASP A 663 -4.95 22.25 35.18
C ASP A 663 -4.77 23.24 34.03
N ASN A 664 -5.62 23.14 33.01
CA ASN A 664 -5.83 24.15 31.97
C ASN A 664 -4.59 24.58 31.18
N ILE A 665 -3.79 23.61 30.69
CA ILE A 665 -2.71 23.93 29.78
C ILE A 665 -3.28 24.25 28.39
N ASN A 666 -3.15 25.49 27.98
CA ASN A 666 -3.51 25.96 26.65
C ASN A 666 -2.24 26.39 25.91
N ALA A 667 -1.91 25.67 24.86
CA ALA A 667 -0.83 26.06 23.96
C ALA A 667 -1.25 25.68 22.53
N ALA A 668 -1.45 26.68 21.72
CA ALA A 668 -1.79 26.48 20.32
C ALA A 668 -0.67 25.75 19.57
N PRO A 669 -0.95 25.14 18.42
CA PRO A 669 0.06 24.54 17.55
C PRO A 669 1.26 25.45 17.32
N GLY A 670 2.48 24.93 17.49
CA GLY A 670 3.73 25.68 17.31
C GLY A 670 4.08 26.67 18.43
N LYS A 671 3.43 26.64 19.59
CA LYS A 671 3.67 27.56 20.74
C LYS A 671 4.34 26.88 21.92
#